data_fd3fca92d4b04c2cc9d9888529501c9e
#
_entry.id   fd3fca92d4b04c2cc9d9888529501c9e
#
_cell.length_a   1.000
_cell.length_b   1.000
_cell.length_c   1.000
_cell.angle_alpha   90.00
_cell.angle_beta   90.00
_cell.angle_gamma   90.00
#
_symmetry.space_group_name_H-M   'P 1'
#
loop_
_entity.id
_entity.type
_entity.pdbx_description
1 polymer ?
#
loop_
_entity_poly.entity_id
_entity_poly.type
_entity_poly.pdbx_seq_one_letter_code
_entity_poly.pdbx_strand_id
1 'polypeptide(L)'
;MKFLFVYAVCFALVAVPESKSYEDSFDEIIVISDLREKNISTAATSMEIIKSEVIERRKAQHIDTLLNTVANVNFASGASRGRFVQIRGIGERSQFVEPINPSVGVLLDGIDISGTNGAALTLDLDRIEILRGPQGTINGANALAGLINLKSNRPEAIKSGKLKIGFGNYEARTIDGSYSIPISDTSKFRIAVGRTLNNGFMSNDFLDRDNTNNIDESAIKSMFDWQPTDNLTMESTLLRLDIDNGYDAFSLDNTRRTLSNNPGHDRLKMNGLSFKTKYSEVNYDLISIVSGYNSDSEYGYDEDWAFPDICLGQACEGWEYSSTDNYIRSKTNLVIDTRLLSKKTFSILNSSFKWVLGIYFRDQEEVLSREYTYLQNAFTSDFNTKNLAVYGQLDSNLNDHISVIGGVRLERRKANYSDSDVFAHDVAENLWGGKLAVNYIISDSITSYMVLSRGYKAGGINNNLSLALENRDFDTEYMWNLETGLSGTWYESRLRGRVSAFYQWRRDVQLKQSLVLPRDDSNSVEFIDYIGNSAEGVNYGLEVDLSLDLNDRFELFGSVGLLETEFRVPTSDLLNFREQAHAPSYQFMIGGNFIVSSDIYLSFDVEGKDKFYLSSNHNEESESYTLINLSFNYQPNEIRYSLWGKNLANDKTIIRGFGGFGNDPRKYYETEPYYQYGAPRTFGVTAQFDF
;
A
#
# COMPACT_ATOMS: atom_id res chain seq x y z
N MET A 1 -25.17 -6.55 -24.10
CA MET A 1 -24.61 -7.14 -25.32
C MET A 1 -23.18 -6.67 -25.47
N LYS A 2 -22.30 -7.04 -24.49
CA LYS A 2 -20.85 -6.74 -24.45
C LYS A 2 -20.05 -7.97 -23.99
N PHE A 3 -20.40 -9.13 -24.52
CA PHE A 3 -19.70 -10.39 -24.27
C PHE A 3 -19.29 -10.94 -25.62
N LEU A 4 -18.20 -10.44 -26.20
CA LEU A 4 -17.51 -11.11 -27.35
C LEU A 4 -16.23 -10.33 -27.73
N PHE A 5 -15.21 -10.32 -26.84
CA PHE A 5 -13.83 -10.03 -27.28
C PHE A 5 -12.82 -10.57 -26.26
N VAL A 6 -12.88 -11.87 -25.99
CA VAL A 6 -11.83 -12.59 -25.25
C VAL A 6 -11.62 -13.94 -25.95
N TYR A 7 -11.13 -13.93 -27.17
CA TYR A 7 -10.49 -15.09 -27.81
C TYR A 7 -9.63 -14.57 -28.96
N ALA A 8 -8.35 -14.43 -28.73
CA ALA A 8 -7.26 -14.63 -29.67
C ALA A 8 -5.95 -14.00 -29.17
N VAL A 9 -5.33 -14.60 -28.15
CA VAL A 9 -3.86 -14.53 -28.08
C VAL A 9 -3.36 -15.84 -28.68
N CYS A 10 -3.14 -15.83 -29.98
CA CYS A 10 -2.46 -16.92 -30.68
C CYS A 10 -1.00 -16.95 -30.21
N PHE A 11 -0.64 -17.97 -29.45
CA PHE A 11 0.76 -18.35 -29.20
C PHE A 11 1.40 -18.82 -30.50
N ALA A 12 2.25 -18.00 -31.08
CA ALA A 12 3.19 -18.44 -32.09
C ALA A 12 4.30 -19.26 -31.39
N LEU A 13 4.30 -20.57 -31.55
CA LEU A 13 5.36 -21.47 -31.11
C LEU A 13 6.61 -21.19 -31.96
N VAL A 14 7.58 -20.48 -31.36
CA VAL A 14 8.94 -20.38 -31.90
C VAL A 14 9.77 -21.48 -31.23
N ALA A 15 10.31 -22.39 -32.02
CA ALA A 15 11.26 -23.40 -31.56
C ALA A 15 12.56 -22.72 -31.13
N VAL A 16 12.94 -22.88 -29.85
CA VAL A 16 14.15 -22.31 -29.25
C VAL A 16 15.17 -23.43 -29.01
N PRO A 17 16.47 -23.26 -29.34
CA PRO A 17 17.50 -24.25 -29.10
C PRO A 17 17.88 -24.37 -27.63
N GLU A 18 18.29 -25.57 -27.23
CA GLU A 18 18.71 -25.93 -25.87
C GLU A 18 19.87 -25.08 -25.36
N SER A 19 19.77 -24.54 -24.12
CA SER A 19 20.86 -23.93 -23.38
C SER A 19 20.80 -24.29 -21.87
N LYS A 20 21.96 -24.25 -21.21
CA LYS A 20 22.20 -24.66 -19.85
C LYS A 20 21.43 -23.80 -18.83
N SER A 21 20.81 -24.48 -17.84
CA SER A 21 20.04 -23.90 -16.74
C SER A 21 20.85 -22.99 -15.81
N TYR A 22 20.35 -21.78 -15.59
CA TYR A 22 20.61 -21.03 -14.38
C TYR A 22 19.51 -21.42 -13.37
N GLU A 23 19.94 -22.09 -12.30
CA GLU A 23 19.06 -22.44 -11.17
C GLU A 23 18.88 -21.22 -10.25
N ASP A 24 18.02 -20.28 -10.64
CA ASP A 24 17.34 -19.43 -9.67
C ASP A 24 15.90 -19.92 -9.60
N SER A 25 15.64 -20.85 -8.70
CA SER A 25 14.35 -21.52 -8.65
C SER A 25 13.31 -20.55 -8.05
N PHE A 26 12.20 -20.37 -8.78
CA PHE A 26 10.96 -19.74 -8.31
C PHE A 26 10.47 -20.37 -6.99
N ASP A 27 10.93 -21.58 -6.68
CA ASP A 27 10.59 -22.35 -5.50
C ASP A 27 11.36 -21.94 -4.22
N GLU A 28 12.40 -21.10 -4.30
CA GLU A 28 13.17 -20.69 -3.11
C GLU A 28 12.55 -19.50 -2.35
N ILE A 29 11.55 -18.80 -2.89
CA ILE A 29 10.97 -17.66 -2.20
C ILE A 29 9.97 -18.14 -1.16
N ILE A 30 10.38 -18.04 0.11
CA ILE A 30 9.52 -18.33 1.26
C ILE A 30 8.71 -17.11 1.64
N VAL A 31 7.38 -17.26 1.66
CA VAL A 31 6.42 -16.20 1.98
C VAL A 31 5.60 -16.57 3.20
N ILE A 32 5.08 -15.55 3.88
CA ILE A 32 4.09 -15.71 4.95
C ILE A 32 2.70 -15.41 4.35
N SER A 33 2.20 -16.30 3.51
CA SER A 33 0.85 -16.23 2.94
C SER A 33 -0.22 -16.85 3.83
N ASP A 34 0.22 -17.63 4.78
CA ASP A 34 -0.55 -18.29 5.82
C ASP A 34 0.16 -18.08 7.16
N LEU A 35 -0.35 -18.66 8.23
CA LEU A 35 0.32 -18.60 9.54
C LEU A 35 1.64 -19.40 9.61
N ARG A 36 2.00 -20.09 8.51
CA ARG A 36 3.27 -20.81 8.29
C ARG A 36 4.01 -20.22 7.11
N GLU A 37 5.32 -20.33 7.15
CA GLU A 37 6.18 -20.10 5.99
C GLU A 37 5.93 -21.17 4.92
N LYS A 38 5.73 -20.76 3.66
CA LYS A 38 5.50 -21.64 2.50
C LYS A 38 6.24 -21.10 1.29
N ASN A 39 6.54 -21.98 0.35
CA ASN A 39 7.01 -21.56 -0.96
C ASN A 39 5.91 -20.80 -1.69
N ILE A 40 6.27 -19.78 -2.46
CA ILE A 40 5.33 -18.98 -3.24
C ILE A 40 4.50 -19.84 -4.20
N SER A 41 5.10 -20.87 -4.80
CA SER A 41 4.45 -21.79 -5.75
C SER A 41 3.25 -22.55 -5.14
N THR A 42 3.29 -22.81 -3.82
CA THR A 42 2.25 -23.55 -3.08
C THR A 42 1.35 -22.67 -2.24
N ALA A 43 1.51 -21.35 -2.30
CA ALA A 43 0.68 -20.43 -1.56
C ALA A 43 -0.72 -20.33 -2.20
N ALA A 44 -1.77 -20.67 -1.42
CA ALA A 44 -3.16 -20.60 -1.86
C ALA A 44 -3.74 -19.20 -1.67
N THR A 45 -3.19 -18.23 -2.39
CA THR A 45 -3.67 -16.85 -2.42
C THR A 45 -3.06 -16.13 -3.61
N SER A 46 -3.77 -15.15 -4.18
CA SER A 46 -3.18 -14.23 -5.14
C SER A 46 -2.16 -13.34 -4.45
N MET A 47 -0.93 -13.31 -4.95
CA MET A 47 0.13 -12.50 -4.40
C MET A 47 1.16 -12.10 -5.45
N GLU A 48 1.81 -10.96 -5.21
CA GLU A 48 2.94 -10.46 -5.97
C GLU A 48 4.12 -10.23 -5.05
N ILE A 49 5.33 -10.50 -5.55
CA ILE A 49 6.58 -10.21 -4.84
C ILE A 49 7.42 -9.25 -5.68
N ILE A 50 7.62 -8.06 -5.15
CA ILE A 50 8.53 -7.08 -5.70
C ILE A 50 9.88 -7.26 -5.01
N LYS A 51 10.84 -7.84 -5.72
CA LYS A 51 12.21 -8.06 -5.21
C LYS A 51 13.02 -6.76 -5.18
N SER A 52 14.12 -6.75 -4.43
CA SER A 52 15.06 -5.62 -4.32
C SER A 52 15.56 -5.11 -5.68
N GLU A 53 15.77 -6.01 -6.66
CA GLU A 53 16.22 -5.64 -7.99
C GLU A 53 15.19 -4.76 -8.72
N VAL A 54 13.89 -5.01 -8.55
CA VAL A 54 12.82 -4.19 -9.11
C VAL A 54 12.77 -2.82 -8.41
N ILE A 55 12.89 -2.79 -7.08
CA ILE A 55 12.95 -1.57 -6.28
C ILE A 55 14.13 -0.70 -6.74
N GLU A 56 15.31 -1.29 -6.88
CA GLU A 56 16.53 -0.59 -7.34
C GLU A 56 16.43 -0.14 -8.79
N ARG A 57 15.91 -0.99 -9.69
CA ARG A 57 15.71 -0.68 -11.10
C ARG A 57 14.80 0.52 -11.30
N ARG A 58 13.69 0.55 -10.57
CA ARG A 58 12.73 1.66 -10.61
C ARG A 58 13.17 2.88 -9.79
N LYS A 59 14.32 2.82 -9.12
CA LYS A 59 14.79 3.90 -8.21
C LYS A 59 13.68 4.37 -7.27
N ALA A 60 12.93 3.40 -6.74
CA ALA A 60 11.82 3.67 -5.84
C ALA A 60 12.33 4.17 -4.49
N GLN A 61 11.71 5.21 -3.94
CA GLN A 61 12.00 5.75 -2.61
C GLN A 61 10.85 5.46 -1.64
N HIS A 62 9.64 5.30 -2.18
CA HIS A 62 8.43 4.97 -1.46
C HIS A 62 7.63 3.94 -2.26
N ILE A 63 6.77 3.16 -1.60
CA ILE A 63 6.00 2.09 -2.25
C ILE A 63 5.06 2.60 -3.35
N ASP A 64 4.57 3.84 -3.30
CA ASP A 64 3.67 4.42 -4.29
C ASP A 64 4.21 4.32 -5.73
N THR A 65 5.52 4.41 -5.91
CA THR A 65 6.17 4.27 -7.22
C THR A 65 6.22 2.83 -7.73
N LEU A 66 5.84 1.85 -6.90
CA LEU A 66 5.84 0.42 -7.21
C LEU A 66 4.42 -0.14 -7.37
N LEU A 67 3.41 0.48 -6.76
CA LEU A 67 2.04 -0.04 -6.75
C LEU A 67 1.43 -0.17 -8.15
N ASN A 68 1.81 0.70 -9.08
CA ASN A 68 1.36 0.62 -10.47
C ASN A 68 1.89 -0.60 -11.24
N THR A 69 2.90 -1.30 -10.70
CA THR A 69 3.44 -2.52 -11.33
C THR A 69 2.68 -3.78 -10.95
N VAL A 70 1.72 -3.68 -10.04
CA VAL A 70 1.00 -4.82 -9.47
C VAL A 70 -0.45 -4.83 -9.94
N ALA A 71 -0.90 -5.95 -10.47
CA ALA A 71 -2.25 -6.13 -10.97
C ALA A 71 -3.31 -5.78 -9.91
N ASN A 72 -4.30 -4.97 -10.29
CA ASN A 72 -5.43 -4.54 -9.46
C ASN A 72 -5.04 -3.86 -8.13
N VAL A 73 -3.87 -3.20 -8.10
CA VAL A 73 -3.43 -2.37 -6.99
C VAL A 73 -3.31 -0.93 -7.44
N ASN A 74 -3.98 -0.03 -6.74
CA ASN A 74 -3.97 1.41 -6.99
C ASN A 74 -3.68 2.17 -5.70
N PHE A 75 -3.52 3.48 -5.79
CA PHE A 75 -3.38 4.34 -4.61
C PHE A 75 -4.06 5.68 -4.83
N ALA A 76 -4.45 6.32 -3.73
CA ALA A 76 -4.83 7.71 -3.68
C ALA A 76 -3.77 8.50 -2.91
N SER A 77 -3.37 9.64 -3.45
CA SER A 77 -2.52 10.57 -2.73
C SER A 77 -3.34 11.27 -1.66
N GLY A 78 -3.07 10.99 -0.40
CA GLY A 78 -3.72 11.70 0.71
C GLY A 78 -2.99 12.96 1.12
N ALA A 79 -1.74 13.11 0.67
CA ALA A 79 -0.83 14.20 0.97
C ALA A 79 0.33 14.22 -0.06
N SER A 80 1.58 14.37 0.37
CA SER A 80 2.77 14.39 -0.51
C SER A 80 3.07 13.03 -1.15
N ARG A 81 2.65 11.92 -0.52
CA ARG A 81 2.86 10.54 -0.98
C ARG A 81 1.54 9.79 -1.19
N GLY A 82 1.59 8.67 -1.89
CA GLY A 82 0.50 7.71 -2.00
C GLY A 82 0.18 7.06 -0.66
N ARG A 83 -0.65 7.74 0.14
CA ARG A 83 -0.96 7.34 1.53
C ARG A 83 -2.00 6.23 1.63
N PHE A 84 -2.95 6.18 0.71
CA PHE A 84 -4.09 5.25 0.74
C PHE A 84 -3.99 4.26 -0.40
N VAL A 85 -3.91 2.98 -0.07
CA VAL A 85 -3.81 1.90 -1.06
C VAL A 85 -5.17 1.25 -1.26
N GLN A 86 -5.50 0.97 -2.52
CA GLN A 86 -6.65 0.17 -2.89
C GLN A 86 -6.17 -1.13 -3.54
N ILE A 87 -6.71 -2.26 -3.08
CA ILE A 87 -6.52 -3.58 -3.69
C ILE A 87 -7.88 -4.05 -4.21
N ARG A 88 -7.94 -4.36 -5.50
CA ARG A 88 -9.19 -4.76 -6.18
C ARG A 88 -10.32 -3.73 -6.01
N GLY A 89 -9.97 -2.43 -6.02
CA GLY A 89 -10.89 -1.31 -5.83
C GLY A 89 -11.30 -1.02 -4.38
N ILE A 90 -10.80 -1.78 -3.39
CA ILE A 90 -11.17 -1.65 -1.98
C ILE A 90 -10.05 -0.96 -1.21
N GLY A 91 -10.36 0.14 -0.54
CA GLY A 91 -9.43 0.93 0.27
C GLY A 91 -9.92 2.34 0.52
N GLU A 92 -9.29 3.04 1.46
CA GLU A 92 -9.55 4.43 1.79
C GLU A 92 -8.97 5.36 0.71
N ARG A 93 -9.41 6.62 0.68
CA ARG A 93 -8.94 7.65 -0.27
C ARG A 93 -8.48 8.93 0.41
N SER A 94 -8.99 9.19 1.60
CA SER A 94 -8.65 10.40 2.39
C SER A 94 -8.91 10.13 3.87
N GLN A 95 -8.28 10.95 4.72
CA GLN A 95 -8.56 11.05 6.16
C GLN A 95 -8.43 12.51 6.55
N PHE A 96 -9.42 13.01 7.29
CA PHE A 96 -9.43 14.35 7.86
C PHE A 96 -9.53 14.27 9.40
N VAL A 97 -10.68 14.53 10.00
CA VAL A 97 -10.87 14.43 11.45
C VAL A 97 -11.20 13.04 11.93
N GLU A 98 -11.86 12.23 11.09
CA GLU A 98 -12.33 10.90 11.44
C GLU A 98 -11.18 9.92 11.72
N PRO A 99 -11.28 9.08 12.75
CA PRO A 99 -10.38 7.95 12.92
C PRO A 99 -10.61 6.92 11.81
N ILE A 100 -9.52 6.27 11.35
CA ILE A 100 -9.57 5.36 10.21
C ILE A 100 -9.33 3.91 10.64
N ASN A 101 -10.15 2.99 10.12
CA ASN A 101 -9.87 1.55 10.11
C ASN A 101 -9.36 1.17 8.72
N PRO A 102 -8.08 0.83 8.53
CA PRO A 102 -7.53 0.55 7.22
C PRO A 102 -8.12 -0.72 6.59
N SER A 103 -8.48 -0.65 5.31
CA SER A 103 -8.91 -1.83 4.52
C SER A 103 -7.71 -2.66 4.03
N VAL A 104 -6.55 -2.04 3.86
CA VAL A 104 -5.29 -2.66 3.46
C VAL A 104 -4.31 -2.58 4.61
N GLY A 105 -3.83 -3.74 5.05
CA GLY A 105 -2.76 -3.82 6.05
C GLY A 105 -1.41 -3.48 5.43
N VAL A 106 -0.56 -2.76 6.18
CA VAL A 106 0.83 -2.49 5.79
C VAL A 106 1.76 -2.80 6.96
N LEU A 107 2.65 -3.75 6.75
CA LEU A 107 3.65 -4.14 7.73
C LEU A 107 5.05 -3.77 7.23
N LEU A 108 5.90 -3.29 8.12
CA LEU A 108 7.34 -3.10 7.89
C LEU A 108 8.11 -3.89 8.95
N ASP A 109 8.73 -5.00 8.55
CA ASP A 109 9.45 -5.92 9.44
C ASP A 109 8.63 -6.37 10.67
N GLY A 110 7.32 -6.52 10.50
CA GLY A 110 6.38 -6.88 11.56
C GLY A 110 5.83 -5.72 12.39
N ILE A 111 6.26 -4.47 12.12
CA ILE A 111 5.63 -3.26 12.67
C ILE A 111 4.39 -2.95 11.84
N ASP A 112 3.21 -2.92 12.47
CA ASP A 112 1.95 -2.59 11.78
C ASP A 112 1.85 -1.06 11.63
N ILE A 113 2.18 -0.56 10.41
CA ILE A 113 2.11 0.86 10.04
C ILE A 113 0.83 1.19 9.25
N SER A 114 -0.19 0.33 9.29
CA SER A 114 -1.45 0.51 8.59
C SER A 114 -2.09 1.85 8.94
N GLY A 115 -2.53 2.60 7.93
CA GLY A 115 -3.05 3.97 8.11
C GLY A 115 -1.97 5.05 8.35
N THR A 116 -0.69 4.67 8.40
CA THR A 116 0.47 5.59 8.46
C THR A 116 1.40 5.31 7.27
N ASN A 117 0.82 5.10 6.09
CA ASN A 117 1.53 4.60 4.91
C ASN A 117 2.59 5.57 4.35
N GLY A 118 2.60 6.85 4.76
CA GLY A 118 3.73 7.76 4.52
C GLY A 118 5.06 7.22 5.05
N ALA A 119 5.04 6.31 6.04
CA ALA A 119 6.20 5.61 6.57
C ALA A 119 6.73 4.48 5.67
N ALA A 120 6.06 4.14 4.56
CA ALA A 120 6.40 3.00 3.71
C ALA A 120 7.56 3.30 2.73
N LEU A 121 8.70 3.78 3.28
CA LEU A 121 9.94 4.03 2.53
C LEU A 121 10.62 2.71 2.16
N THR A 122 11.31 2.71 1.02
CA THR A 122 11.94 1.50 0.44
C THR A 122 13.40 1.31 0.82
N LEU A 123 13.93 2.05 1.80
CA LEU A 123 15.31 1.93 2.26
C LEU A 123 15.64 0.48 2.64
N ASP A 124 16.66 -0.10 2.03
CA ASP A 124 17.25 -1.40 2.35
C ASP A 124 16.24 -2.55 2.45
N LEU A 125 15.27 -2.58 1.53
CA LEU A 125 14.32 -3.69 1.43
C LEU A 125 14.90 -4.86 0.62
N ASP A 126 14.68 -6.08 1.10
CA ASP A 126 14.87 -7.34 0.38
C ASP A 126 13.73 -7.54 -0.62
N ARG A 127 12.49 -7.36 -0.15
CA ARG A 127 11.30 -7.51 -0.98
C ARG A 127 10.07 -6.85 -0.38
N ILE A 128 9.04 -6.72 -1.22
CA ILE A 128 7.69 -6.35 -0.81
C ILE A 128 6.75 -7.49 -1.23
N GLU A 129 6.00 -8.03 -0.28
CA GLU A 129 4.99 -9.06 -0.51
C GLU A 129 3.62 -8.40 -0.52
N ILE A 130 2.86 -8.52 -1.60
CA ILE A 130 1.51 -7.94 -1.73
C ILE A 130 0.51 -9.09 -1.88
N LEU A 131 -0.28 -9.32 -0.84
CA LEU A 131 -1.32 -10.33 -0.78
C LEU A 131 -2.65 -9.68 -1.12
N ARG A 132 -3.31 -10.17 -2.16
CA ARG A 132 -4.60 -9.64 -2.63
C ARG A 132 -5.75 -10.49 -2.08
N GLY A 133 -6.84 -9.84 -1.69
CA GLY A 133 -7.98 -10.48 -1.01
C GLY A 133 -7.84 -10.57 0.52
N PRO A 134 -8.89 -10.98 1.23
CA PRO A 134 -8.96 -10.91 2.68
C PRO A 134 -7.87 -11.69 3.40
N GLN A 135 -7.16 -11.02 4.31
CA GLN A 135 -6.17 -11.62 5.21
C GLN A 135 -6.64 -11.59 6.67
N GLY A 136 -7.94 -11.74 6.88
CA GLY A 136 -8.57 -11.64 8.19
C GLY A 136 -8.09 -12.67 9.22
N THR A 137 -7.57 -13.84 8.81
CA THR A 137 -6.98 -14.84 9.71
C THR A 137 -5.60 -14.41 10.23
N ILE A 138 -4.83 -13.65 9.45
CA ILE A 138 -3.46 -13.22 9.78
C ILE A 138 -3.49 -11.87 10.50
N ASN A 139 -4.09 -10.85 9.86
CA ASN A 139 -4.00 -9.46 10.31
C ASN A 139 -5.32 -8.87 10.85
N GLY A 140 -6.39 -9.68 10.93
CA GLY A 140 -7.67 -9.27 11.52
C GLY A 140 -8.36 -8.15 10.76
N ALA A 141 -8.89 -7.17 11.51
CA ALA A 141 -9.73 -6.09 11.00
C ALA A 141 -9.04 -5.14 9.99
N ASN A 142 -7.72 -5.11 9.95
CA ASN A 142 -6.95 -4.16 9.13
C ASN A 142 -6.54 -4.75 7.77
N ALA A 143 -7.10 -5.84 7.32
CA ALA A 143 -6.72 -6.50 6.08
C ALA A 143 -7.93 -7.09 5.34
N LEU A 144 -9.00 -6.31 5.21
CA LEU A 144 -10.18 -6.68 4.44
C LEU A 144 -9.84 -6.90 2.96
N ALA A 145 -9.12 -5.96 2.36
CA ALA A 145 -8.77 -5.97 0.93
C ALA A 145 -7.47 -6.72 0.63
N GLY A 146 -6.53 -6.74 1.57
CA GLY A 146 -5.23 -7.35 1.39
C GLY A 146 -4.20 -6.89 2.40
N LEU A 147 -2.96 -7.33 2.18
CA LEU A 147 -1.82 -7.05 3.04
C LEU A 147 -0.58 -6.74 2.20
N ILE A 148 0.12 -5.67 2.54
CA ILE A 148 1.43 -5.31 2.02
C ILE A 148 2.45 -5.51 3.13
N ASN A 149 3.47 -6.33 2.88
CA ASN A 149 4.47 -6.69 3.86
C ASN A 149 5.88 -6.35 3.33
N LEU A 150 6.46 -5.27 3.87
CA LEU A 150 7.80 -4.81 3.53
C LEU A 150 8.82 -5.57 4.38
N LYS A 151 9.76 -6.24 3.73
CA LYS A 151 10.84 -6.98 4.36
C LYS A 151 12.18 -6.33 4.07
N SER A 152 12.91 -5.96 5.13
CA SER A 152 14.27 -5.45 5.01
C SER A 152 15.29 -6.58 4.87
N ASN A 153 16.44 -6.26 4.24
CA ASN A 153 17.59 -7.15 4.24
C ASN A 153 18.02 -7.44 5.68
N ARG A 154 18.21 -8.73 5.99
CA ARG A 154 18.66 -9.14 7.32
C ARG A 154 20.20 -9.08 7.43
N PRO A 155 20.75 -9.05 8.67
CA PRO A 155 22.21 -9.09 8.89
C PRO A 155 22.85 -10.34 8.29
N GLU A 156 23.96 -10.17 7.56
CA GLU A 156 24.69 -11.24 6.89
C GLU A 156 25.79 -11.86 7.78
N ALA A 157 26.21 -13.09 7.44
CA ALA A 157 27.28 -13.78 8.14
C ALA A 157 28.68 -13.28 7.76
N ILE A 158 28.77 -12.45 6.72
CA ILE A 158 30.00 -11.81 6.25
C ILE A 158 29.84 -10.29 6.36
N LYS A 159 30.96 -9.57 6.38
CA LYS A 159 30.94 -8.12 6.24
C LYS A 159 30.54 -7.78 4.82
N SER A 160 29.53 -6.97 4.68
CA SER A 160 29.03 -6.50 3.39
C SER A 160 28.45 -5.10 3.56
N GLY A 161 28.46 -4.32 2.51
CA GLY A 161 27.92 -2.97 2.55
C GLY A 161 27.47 -2.50 1.19
N LYS A 162 26.63 -1.48 1.21
CA LYS A 162 26.12 -0.80 0.02
C LYS A 162 26.16 0.70 0.27
N LEU A 163 26.64 1.45 -0.72
CA LEU A 163 26.50 2.91 -0.75
C LEU A 163 25.93 3.32 -2.08
N LYS A 164 24.84 4.08 -2.06
CA LYS A 164 24.17 4.60 -3.26
C LYS A 164 24.06 6.13 -3.18
N ILE A 165 24.45 6.80 -4.27
CA ILE A 165 24.31 8.25 -4.44
C ILE A 165 23.61 8.50 -5.76
N GLY A 166 22.60 9.36 -5.75
CA GLY A 166 21.79 9.69 -6.91
C GLY A 166 21.56 11.19 -7.07
N PHE A 167 21.45 11.63 -8.33
CA PHE A 167 21.10 13.00 -8.71
C PHE A 167 20.08 12.96 -9.86
N GLY A 168 19.15 13.90 -9.87
CA GLY A 168 18.14 14.01 -10.91
C GLY A 168 17.65 15.45 -11.12
N ASN A 169 16.74 15.59 -12.08
CA ASN A 169 16.06 16.87 -12.26
C ASN A 169 15.20 17.21 -11.01
N TYR A 170 14.69 18.43 -10.94
CA TYR A 170 14.01 18.98 -9.75
C TYR A 170 14.91 18.98 -8.50
N GLU A 171 16.20 19.17 -8.69
CA GLU A 171 17.22 19.10 -7.64
C GLU A 171 17.22 17.80 -6.81
N ALA A 172 16.74 16.70 -7.40
CA ALA A 172 16.69 15.43 -6.72
C ALA A 172 18.07 14.94 -6.32
N ARG A 173 18.21 14.56 -5.05
CA ARG A 173 19.44 14.03 -4.43
C ARG A 173 19.05 12.87 -3.52
N THR A 174 19.74 11.76 -3.65
CA THR A 174 19.55 10.57 -2.81
C THR A 174 20.89 10.10 -2.30
N ILE A 175 20.97 9.78 -1.04
CA ILE A 175 22.09 9.06 -0.44
C ILE A 175 21.53 7.94 0.44
N ASP A 176 21.89 6.69 0.13
CA ASP A 176 21.55 5.53 0.93
C ASP A 176 22.81 4.73 1.21
N GLY A 177 22.95 4.22 2.43
CA GLY A 177 24.03 3.34 2.83
C GLY A 177 23.54 2.24 3.74
N SER A 178 24.08 1.03 3.59
CA SER A 178 23.87 -0.06 4.52
C SER A 178 25.16 -0.82 4.78
N TYR A 179 25.28 -1.38 5.98
CA TYR A 179 26.44 -2.17 6.37
C TYR A 179 26.03 -3.31 7.31
N SER A 180 26.49 -4.50 6.98
CA SER A 180 26.28 -5.72 7.74
C SER A 180 27.60 -6.19 8.35
N ILE A 181 27.58 -6.58 9.62
CA ILE A 181 28.74 -7.05 10.35
C ILE A 181 28.39 -8.26 11.24
N PRO A 182 29.08 -9.39 11.11
CA PRO A 182 29.01 -10.46 12.11
C PRO A 182 29.72 -9.99 13.37
N ILE A 183 29.01 -10.01 14.51
CA ILE A 183 29.59 -9.68 15.84
C ILE A 183 30.24 -10.91 16.44
N SER A 184 29.58 -12.07 16.26
CA SER A 184 30.09 -13.39 16.67
C SER A 184 29.50 -14.46 15.72
N ASP A 185 29.87 -15.72 15.92
CA ASP A 185 29.30 -16.85 15.17
C ASP A 185 27.78 -16.97 15.33
N THR A 186 27.23 -16.43 16.43
CA THR A 186 25.81 -16.52 16.77
C THR A 186 25.06 -15.19 16.69
N SER A 187 25.76 -14.06 16.44
CA SER A 187 25.13 -12.74 16.43
C SER A 187 25.64 -11.88 15.29
N LYS A 188 24.69 -11.13 14.67
CA LYS A 188 24.93 -10.31 13.51
C LYS A 188 24.17 -9.00 13.65
N PHE A 189 24.73 -7.95 13.08
CA PHE A 189 24.16 -6.60 13.09
C PHE A 189 24.17 -6.01 11.70
N ARG A 190 23.12 -5.25 11.36
CA ARG A 190 23.01 -4.46 10.14
C ARG A 190 22.47 -3.09 10.47
N ILE A 191 23.04 -2.06 9.84
CA ILE A 191 22.52 -0.70 9.87
C ILE A 191 22.28 -0.23 8.45
N ALA A 192 21.19 0.49 8.24
CA ALA A 192 20.90 1.19 7.00
C ALA A 192 20.47 2.62 7.29
N VAL A 193 20.97 3.57 6.50
CA VAL A 193 20.65 5.00 6.58
C VAL A 193 20.37 5.53 5.19
N GLY A 194 19.38 6.41 5.07
CA GLY A 194 19.04 7.00 3.79
C GLY A 194 18.44 8.39 3.94
N ARG A 195 18.67 9.24 2.92
CA ARG A 195 17.98 10.52 2.77
C ARG A 195 17.71 10.81 1.31
N THR A 196 16.48 11.25 1.03
CA THR A 196 16.03 11.70 -0.28
C THR A 196 15.53 13.12 -0.20
N LEU A 197 15.98 13.95 -1.12
CA LEU A 197 15.63 15.36 -1.27
C LEU A 197 15.20 15.63 -2.71
N ASN A 198 14.18 16.46 -2.92
CA ASN A 198 13.92 17.14 -4.19
C ASN A 198 13.00 18.35 -3.96
N ASN A 199 12.98 19.29 -4.90
CA ASN A 199 12.13 20.48 -4.82
C ASN A 199 10.65 20.20 -5.14
N GLY A 200 10.31 18.99 -5.60
CA GLY A 200 8.99 18.73 -6.19
C GLY A 200 8.92 19.25 -7.62
N PHE A 201 7.73 19.25 -8.18
CA PHE A 201 7.47 19.65 -9.58
C PHE A 201 6.36 20.70 -9.71
N MET A 202 6.00 21.33 -8.61
CA MET A 202 5.08 22.47 -8.54
C MET A 202 5.89 23.76 -8.37
N SER A 203 5.49 24.83 -9.03
CA SER A 203 6.02 26.16 -8.81
C SER A 203 4.94 27.06 -8.24
N ASN A 204 5.29 27.87 -7.26
CA ASN A 204 4.39 28.80 -6.62
C ASN A 204 4.72 30.20 -7.13
N ASP A 205 3.82 30.77 -7.94
CA ASP A 205 4.02 32.05 -8.61
C ASP A 205 3.84 33.24 -7.66
N PHE A 206 3.04 33.10 -6.61
CA PHE A 206 2.86 34.15 -5.63
C PHE A 206 4.12 34.34 -4.77
N LEU A 207 4.72 33.23 -4.33
CA LEU A 207 5.90 33.28 -3.47
C LEU A 207 7.24 33.32 -4.26
N ASP A 208 7.18 33.19 -5.61
CA ASP A 208 8.38 33.06 -6.46
C ASP A 208 9.29 31.90 -6.00
N ARG A 209 8.68 30.70 -5.77
CA ARG A 209 9.35 29.52 -5.26
C ARG A 209 9.00 28.28 -6.07
N ASP A 210 9.96 27.36 -6.20
CA ASP A 210 9.83 26.07 -6.88
C ASP A 210 9.95 24.84 -5.94
N ASN A 211 9.89 25.07 -4.62
CA ASN A 211 10.07 24.05 -3.61
C ASN A 211 8.95 24.01 -2.55
N THR A 212 7.74 24.50 -2.86
CA THR A 212 6.60 24.44 -1.94
C THR A 212 5.95 23.06 -1.86
N ASN A 213 6.30 22.16 -2.77
CA ASN A 213 5.87 20.76 -2.82
C ASN A 213 7.09 19.81 -2.77
N ASN A 214 8.10 20.17 -1.99
CA ASN A 214 9.35 19.43 -1.86
C ASN A 214 9.17 18.08 -1.16
N ILE A 215 10.17 17.21 -1.36
CA ILE A 215 10.39 15.98 -0.60
C ILE A 215 11.67 16.11 0.20
N ASP A 216 11.60 15.85 1.51
CA ASP A 216 12.73 15.69 2.43
C ASP A 216 12.43 14.53 3.37
N GLU A 217 13.00 13.38 3.07
CA GLU A 217 12.73 12.13 3.78
C GLU A 217 14.02 11.49 4.22
N SER A 218 14.13 11.16 5.50
CA SER A 218 15.25 10.43 6.07
C SER A 218 14.79 9.21 6.88
N ALA A 219 15.59 8.15 6.82
CA ALA A 219 15.33 6.90 7.54
C ALA A 219 16.61 6.30 8.09
N ILE A 220 16.50 5.69 9.25
CA ILE A 220 17.54 4.87 9.88
C ILE A 220 16.88 3.56 10.30
N LYS A 221 17.48 2.43 9.91
CA LYS A 221 17.11 1.09 10.36
C LYS A 221 18.30 0.43 11.01
N SER A 222 18.10 -0.24 12.13
CA SER A 222 19.12 -1.07 12.79
C SER A 222 18.53 -2.44 13.08
N MET A 223 19.20 -3.49 12.65
CA MET A 223 18.75 -4.87 12.77
C MET A 223 19.78 -5.70 13.50
N PHE A 224 19.33 -6.55 14.40
CA PHE A 224 20.18 -7.43 15.17
C PHE A 224 19.57 -8.82 15.21
N ASP A 225 20.33 -9.80 14.74
CA ASP A 225 20.01 -11.23 14.78
C ASP A 225 20.91 -11.93 15.77
N TRP A 226 20.32 -12.74 16.66
CA TRP A 226 21.04 -13.48 17.67
C TRP A 226 20.47 -14.89 17.83
N GLN A 227 21.36 -15.87 17.82
CA GLN A 227 21.05 -17.27 18.08
C GLN A 227 21.80 -17.76 19.32
N PRO A 228 21.29 -17.47 20.54
CA PRO A 228 21.97 -17.83 21.78
C PRO A 228 22.14 -19.33 21.99
N THR A 229 21.23 -20.15 21.41
CA THR A 229 21.29 -21.60 21.44
C THR A 229 20.80 -22.15 20.09
N ASP A 230 21.05 -23.44 19.82
CA ASP A 230 20.65 -24.10 18.56
C ASP A 230 19.13 -24.04 18.31
N ASN A 231 18.33 -23.92 19.37
CA ASN A 231 16.88 -23.94 19.31
C ASN A 231 16.23 -22.57 19.60
N LEU A 232 17.00 -21.49 19.82
CA LEU A 232 16.47 -20.16 20.09
C LEU A 232 17.06 -19.14 19.13
N THR A 233 16.22 -18.48 18.35
CA THR A 233 16.59 -17.34 17.50
C THR A 233 15.82 -16.09 17.90
N MET A 234 16.49 -14.95 17.85
CA MET A 234 15.95 -13.64 18.16
C MET A 234 16.32 -12.67 17.02
N GLU A 235 15.33 -11.95 16.54
CA GLU A 235 15.47 -10.92 15.49
C GLU A 235 14.91 -9.61 16.03
N SER A 236 15.65 -8.52 15.89
CA SER A 236 15.13 -7.19 16.23
C SER A 236 15.32 -6.22 15.07
N THR A 237 14.39 -5.27 14.96
CA THR A 237 14.47 -4.15 14.05
C THR A 237 14.10 -2.88 14.80
N LEU A 238 14.96 -1.88 14.76
CA LEU A 238 14.71 -0.52 15.21
C LEU A 238 14.59 0.37 13.98
N LEU A 239 13.57 1.22 13.94
CA LEU A 239 13.27 2.12 12.85
C LEU A 239 13.14 3.54 13.38
N ARG A 240 13.77 4.51 12.69
CA ARG A 240 13.49 5.93 12.85
C ARG A 240 13.26 6.56 11.50
N LEU A 241 12.15 7.27 11.37
CA LEU A 241 11.80 8.07 10.19
C LEU A 241 11.66 9.53 10.59
N ASP A 242 12.10 10.41 9.69
CA ASP A 242 11.87 11.85 9.77
C ASP A 242 11.55 12.34 8.35
N ILE A 243 10.32 12.78 8.14
CA ILE A 243 9.76 13.25 6.88
C ILE A 243 9.31 14.69 7.09
N ASP A 244 9.78 15.60 6.24
CA ASP A 244 9.42 17.04 6.24
C ASP A 244 9.12 17.49 4.81
N ASN A 245 8.03 16.95 4.25
CA ASN A 245 7.60 17.24 2.89
C ASN A 245 6.73 18.48 2.83
N GLY A 246 6.84 19.28 1.77
CA GLY A 246 5.89 20.32 1.43
C GLY A 246 4.61 19.74 0.81
N TYR A 247 3.53 20.51 0.87
CA TYR A 247 2.27 20.15 0.23
C TYR A 247 1.58 21.39 -0.37
N ASP A 248 1.84 21.64 -1.65
CA ASP A 248 1.27 22.69 -2.48
C ASP A 248 0.87 22.06 -3.83
N ALA A 249 -0.20 21.26 -3.82
CA ALA A 249 -0.48 20.30 -4.85
C ALA A 249 -1.66 20.67 -5.77
N PHE A 250 -2.55 21.55 -5.33
CA PHE A 250 -3.72 22.01 -6.08
C PHE A 250 -3.52 23.44 -6.59
N SER A 251 -4.13 23.76 -7.70
CA SER A 251 -4.06 25.08 -8.33
C SER A 251 -5.44 25.44 -8.90
N LEU A 252 -5.85 26.70 -8.73
CA LEU A 252 -7.11 27.21 -9.27
C LEU A 252 -7.23 27.05 -10.79
N ASP A 253 -6.10 27.00 -11.50
CA ASP A 253 -6.03 26.87 -12.95
C ASP A 253 -5.77 25.42 -13.44
N ASN A 254 -5.79 24.43 -12.56
CA ASN A 254 -5.49 23.02 -12.87
C ASN A 254 -4.16 22.83 -13.61
N THR A 255 -3.12 23.52 -13.14
CA THR A 255 -1.75 23.46 -13.67
C THR A 255 -0.76 23.01 -12.58
N ARG A 256 0.52 22.94 -12.92
CA ARG A 256 1.60 22.77 -11.94
C ARG A 256 2.15 24.11 -11.43
N ARG A 257 1.33 25.15 -11.46
CA ARG A 257 1.63 26.50 -10.97
C ARG A 257 0.58 26.87 -9.95
N THR A 258 0.98 27.15 -8.73
CA THR A 258 0.12 27.49 -7.61
C THR A 258 0.19 28.97 -7.28
N LEU A 259 -0.78 29.47 -6.54
CA LEU A 259 -0.88 30.86 -6.09
C LEU A 259 -0.98 30.95 -4.56
N SER A 260 -0.79 29.85 -3.85
CA SER A 260 -0.92 29.74 -2.41
C SER A 260 0.04 30.69 -1.68
N ASN A 261 -0.49 31.49 -0.76
CA ASN A 261 0.33 32.31 0.13
C ASN A 261 0.79 31.52 1.39
N ASN A 262 0.11 30.42 1.72
CA ASN A 262 0.39 29.53 2.87
C ASN A 262 0.53 28.08 2.44
N PRO A 263 1.56 27.70 1.65
CA PRO A 263 1.78 26.32 1.23
C PRO A 263 1.74 25.38 2.43
N GLY A 264 1.05 24.26 2.27
CA GLY A 264 0.95 23.25 3.31
C GLY A 264 2.19 22.39 3.49
N HIS A 265 2.05 21.36 4.30
CA HIS A 265 3.13 20.41 4.61
C HIS A 265 2.57 19.02 4.91
N ASP A 266 3.46 18.03 4.83
CA ASP A 266 3.18 16.63 5.19
C ASP A 266 4.39 16.07 5.93
N ARG A 267 4.32 16.08 7.25
CA ARG A 267 5.40 15.75 8.17
C ARG A 267 5.10 14.48 8.94
N LEU A 268 6.13 13.68 9.17
CA LEU A 268 6.03 12.48 10.00
C LEU A 268 7.35 12.22 10.72
N LYS A 269 7.31 12.14 12.04
CA LYS A 269 8.39 11.59 12.86
C LYS A 269 7.91 10.29 13.47
N MET A 270 8.65 9.20 13.28
CA MET A 270 8.25 7.88 13.76
C MET A 270 9.45 7.12 14.31
N ASN A 271 9.26 6.48 15.46
CA ASN A 271 10.19 5.50 16.01
C ASN A 271 9.45 4.17 16.16
N GLY A 272 9.99 3.11 15.58
CA GLY A 272 9.41 1.77 15.58
C GLY A 272 10.37 0.73 16.12
N LEU A 273 9.80 -0.31 16.71
CA LEU A 273 10.51 -1.49 17.22
C LEU A 273 9.75 -2.74 16.80
N SER A 274 10.47 -3.76 16.35
CA SER A 274 9.98 -5.13 16.23
C SER A 274 10.99 -6.07 16.88
N PHE A 275 10.48 -7.00 17.67
CA PHE A 275 11.26 -8.04 18.31
C PHE A 275 10.57 -9.38 18.09
N LYS A 276 11.20 -10.27 17.34
CA LYS A 276 10.71 -11.61 17.03
C LYS A 276 11.59 -12.66 17.72
N THR A 277 10.96 -13.57 18.42
CA THR A 277 11.61 -14.73 19.06
C THR A 277 11.03 -16.00 18.46
N LYS A 278 11.89 -16.92 18.08
CA LYS A 278 11.50 -18.28 17.67
C LYS A 278 12.24 -19.29 18.54
N TYR A 279 11.47 -20.10 19.27
CA TYR A 279 11.97 -21.22 20.05
C TYR A 279 11.51 -22.52 19.42
N SER A 280 12.47 -23.36 19.04
CA SER A 280 12.25 -24.57 18.26
C SER A 280 12.48 -25.83 19.11
N GLU A 281 11.40 -26.58 19.32
CA GLU A 281 11.45 -27.90 19.96
C GLU A 281 11.26 -29.03 18.94
N VAL A 282 11.42 -30.27 19.38
CA VAL A 282 11.26 -31.47 18.53
C VAL A 282 9.84 -31.55 17.94
N ASN A 283 8.84 -31.10 18.68
CA ASN A 283 7.43 -31.27 18.32
C ASN A 283 6.75 -29.99 17.86
N TYR A 284 7.28 -28.82 18.20
CA TYR A 284 6.65 -27.52 17.90
C TYR A 284 7.68 -26.40 17.77
N ASP A 285 7.28 -25.34 17.12
CA ASP A 285 7.92 -24.03 17.18
C ASP A 285 7.00 -23.05 17.92
N LEU A 286 7.57 -22.29 18.85
CA LEU A 286 6.92 -21.14 19.47
C LEU A 286 7.49 -19.87 18.83
N ILE A 287 6.63 -19.06 18.23
CA ILE A 287 7.01 -17.77 17.65
C ILE A 287 6.26 -16.67 18.41
N SER A 288 7.00 -15.68 18.89
CA SER A 288 6.42 -14.49 19.51
C SER A 288 6.99 -13.25 18.85
N ILE A 289 6.10 -12.33 18.43
CA ILE A 289 6.45 -11.04 17.86
C ILE A 289 5.85 -9.97 18.77
N VAL A 290 6.70 -9.07 19.25
CA VAL A 290 6.31 -7.86 19.97
C VAL A 290 6.77 -6.70 19.10
N SER A 291 5.85 -5.89 18.64
CA SER A 291 6.17 -4.74 17.79
C SER A 291 5.33 -3.52 18.16
N GLY A 292 5.82 -2.36 17.79
CA GLY A 292 5.08 -1.14 18.01
C GLY A 292 5.81 0.08 17.50
N TYR A 293 5.13 1.21 17.52
CA TYR A 293 5.70 2.50 17.18
C TYR A 293 5.02 3.63 17.95
N ASN A 294 5.72 4.75 18.04
CA ASN A 294 5.15 6.06 18.29
C ASN A 294 5.44 6.97 17.10
N SER A 295 4.47 7.80 16.74
CA SER A 295 4.63 8.75 15.64
C SER A 295 3.90 10.05 15.92
N ASP A 296 4.51 11.15 15.46
CA ASP A 296 3.90 12.47 15.38
C ASP A 296 3.84 12.85 13.91
N SER A 297 2.65 13.19 13.42
CA SER A 297 2.43 13.62 12.05
C SER A 297 1.68 14.94 12.00
N GLU A 298 1.97 15.73 10.98
CA GLU A 298 1.34 17.02 10.74
C GLU A 298 1.04 17.13 9.24
N TYR A 299 -0.24 17.28 8.91
CA TYR A 299 -0.72 17.46 7.54
C TYR A 299 -1.51 18.77 7.48
N GLY A 300 -1.02 19.72 6.70
CA GLY A 300 -1.66 21.01 6.52
C GLY A 300 -1.74 21.40 5.06
N TYR A 301 -2.71 22.21 4.71
CA TYR A 301 -2.88 22.77 3.38
C TYR A 301 -3.52 24.15 3.40
N ASP A 302 -3.25 24.93 2.35
CA ASP A 302 -3.98 26.15 2.00
C ASP A 302 -5.31 25.74 1.36
N GLU A 303 -6.44 26.13 1.98
CA GLU A 303 -7.76 25.70 1.52
C GLU A 303 -8.23 26.49 0.30
N ASP A 304 -7.85 27.79 0.21
CA ASP A 304 -8.24 28.68 -0.89
C ASP A 304 -7.30 28.59 -2.11
N TRP A 305 -6.13 27.93 -1.99
CA TRP A 305 -5.11 27.80 -3.04
C TRP A 305 -4.71 29.12 -3.70
N ALA A 306 -4.80 30.21 -2.97
CA ALA A 306 -4.68 31.57 -3.47
C ALA A 306 -3.93 32.50 -2.48
N PHE A 307 -4.13 33.78 -2.64
CA PHE A 307 -3.64 34.80 -1.73
C PHE A 307 -4.74 35.86 -1.48
N PRO A 308 -4.72 36.58 -0.35
CA PRO A 308 -5.84 37.44 0.08
C PRO A 308 -6.24 38.54 -0.90
N ASP A 309 -5.30 39.03 -1.71
CA ASP A 309 -5.54 40.14 -2.65
C ASP A 309 -5.76 39.68 -4.11
N ILE A 310 -6.09 38.39 -4.34
CA ILE A 310 -6.22 37.79 -5.69
C ILE A 310 -7.29 38.51 -6.53
N CYS A 311 -8.28 39.09 -5.90
CA CYS A 311 -9.37 39.85 -6.55
C CYS A 311 -9.19 41.37 -6.53
N LEU A 312 -8.12 41.91 -5.95
CA LEU A 312 -7.92 43.37 -5.80
C LEU A 312 -7.95 44.07 -7.15
N GLY A 313 -8.87 45.07 -7.29
CA GLY A 313 -9.10 45.81 -8.52
C GLY A 313 -9.77 45.01 -9.64
N GLN A 314 -10.30 43.82 -9.35
CA GLN A 314 -11.06 42.96 -10.27
C GLN A 314 -12.56 42.96 -9.92
N ALA A 315 -13.37 42.37 -10.80
CA ALA A 315 -14.82 42.30 -10.60
C ALA A 315 -15.21 41.41 -9.39
N CYS A 316 -14.29 40.53 -8.92
CA CYS A 316 -14.48 39.65 -7.78
C CYS A 316 -13.98 40.22 -6.46
N GLU A 317 -13.58 41.51 -6.40
CA GLU A 317 -13.10 42.12 -5.14
C GLU A 317 -14.13 41.99 -4.01
N GLY A 318 -13.67 41.45 -2.85
CA GLY A 318 -14.51 41.17 -1.70
C GLY A 318 -15.22 39.80 -1.74
N TRP A 319 -14.94 38.96 -2.73
CA TRP A 319 -15.41 37.56 -2.78
C TRP A 319 -14.35 36.60 -2.31
N GLU A 320 -13.07 37.01 -2.32
CA GLU A 320 -11.95 36.19 -1.85
C GLU A 320 -12.06 35.89 -0.37
N TYR A 321 -11.62 34.69 0.00
CA TYR A 321 -11.41 34.29 1.38
C TYR A 321 -9.98 33.76 1.55
N SER A 322 -9.49 33.65 2.76
CA SER A 322 -8.21 33.02 3.05
C SER A 322 -8.37 32.04 4.22
N SER A 323 -7.96 30.81 4.01
CA SER A 323 -8.14 29.74 4.97
C SER A 323 -7.06 28.69 4.88
N THR A 324 -6.66 28.20 6.05
CA THR A 324 -5.75 27.06 6.21
C THR A 324 -6.36 26.01 7.11
N ASP A 325 -6.07 24.76 6.87
CA ASP A 325 -6.50 23.63 7.68
C ASP A 325 -5.31 22.73 7.99
N ASN A 326 -5.06 22.46 9.28
CA ASN A 326 -3.92 21.73 9.78
C ASN A 326 -4.33 20.63 10.76
N TYR A 327 -3.83 19.41 10.54
CA TYR A 327 -4.13 18.20 11.30
C TYR A 327 -2.86 17.67 11.94
N ILE A 328 -2.75 17.78 13.25
CA ILE A 328 -1.63 17.27 14.05
C ILE A 328 -2.10 15.98 14.72
N ARG A 329 -1.39 14.87 14.48
CA ARG A 329 -1.72 13.56 15.06
C ARG A 329 -0.53 12.96 15.76
N SER A 330 -0.76 12.51 16.99
CA SER A 330 0.14 11.61 17.70
C SER A 330 -0.48 10.21 17.74
N LYS A 331 0.30 9.18 17.34
CA LYS A 331 -0.15 7.79 17.40
C LYS A 331 0.83 6.93 18.15
N THR A 332 0.30 6.03 18.98
CA THR A 332 1.03 4.91 19.54
C THR A 332 0.37 3.60 19.13
N ASN A 333 1.16 2.58 18.87
CA ASN A 333 0.67 1.25 18.52
C ASN A 333 1.56 0.19 19.13
N LEU A 334 0.97 -0.78 19.85
CA LEU A 334 1.63 -1.97 20.39
C LEU A 334 0.91 -3.19 19.89
N VAL A 335 1.66 -4.14 19.34
CA VAL A 335 1.16 -5.43 18.86
C VAL A 335 1.94 -6.55 19.53
N ILE A 336 1.24 -7.57 20.01
CA ILE A 336 1.80 -8.83 20.51
C ILE A 336 1.12 -9.97 19.76
N ASP A 337 1.89 -10.75 19.02
CA ASP A 337 1.42 -11.95 18.32
C ASP A 337 2.25 -13.14 18.77
N THR A 338 1.62 -14.11 19.41
CA THR A 338 2.30 -15.33 19.87
C THR A 338 1.58 -16.56 19.35
N ARG A 339 2.33 -17.43 18.68
CA ARG A 339 1.78 -18.62 18.03
C ARG A 339 2.64 -19.84 18.24
N LEU A 340 1.97 -20.96 18.36
CA LEU A 340 2.55 -22.30 18.49
C LEU A 340 2.25 -23.08 17.21
N LEU A 341 3.28 -23.63 16.57
CA LEU A 341 3.20 -24.34 15.31
C LEU A 341 3.65 -25.80 15.53
N SER A 342 2.80 -26.77 15.19
CA SER A 342 3.22 -28.17 15.23
C SER A 342 4.29 -28.47 14.18
N LYS A 343 5.35 -29.20 14.54
CA LYS A 343 6.30 -29.78 13.59
C LYS A 343 5.88 -31.17 13.15
N LYS A 344 5.39 -31.96 14.11
CA LYS A 344 4.86 -33.29 13.83
C LYS A 344 3.41 -33.23 13.35
N THR A 345 3.09 -34.13 12.46
CA THR A 345 1.70 -34.39 12.07
C THR A 345 1.02 -35.27 13.12
N PHE A 346 -0.26 -35.04 13.31
CA PHE A 346 -1.15 -36.01 13.98
C PHE A 346 -2.13 -36.57 12.94
N SER A 347 -2.60 -37.78 13.14
CA SER A 347 -3.48 -38.43 12.15
C SER A 347 -4.91 -38.55 12.68
N ILE A 348 -5.87 -38.14 11.87
CA ILE A 348 -7.30 -38.32 12.08
C ILE A 348 -7.87 -38.85 10.77
N LEU A 349 -8.70 -39.91 10.78
CA LEU A 349 -9.40 -40.48 9.63
C LEU A 349 -8.46 -40.72 8.41
N ASN A 350 -7.28 -41.27 8.64
CA ASN A 350 -6.22 -41.55 7.66
C ASN A 350 -5.61 -40.28 6.97
N SER A 351 -5.88 -39.10 7.46
CA SER A 351 -5.25 -37.86 7.01
C SER A 351 -4.30 -37.32 8.05
N SER A 352 -3.17 -36.74 7.61
CA SER A 352 -2.18 -36.14 8.48
C SER A 352 -2.35 -34.64 8.56
N PHE A 353 -2.37 -34.11 9.78
CA PHE A 353 -2.60 -32.70 10.07
C PHE A 353 -1.41 -32.07 10.77
N LYS A 354 -1.09 -30.83 10.37
CA LYS A 354 -0.31 -29.87 11.15
C LYS A 354 -1.24 -28.76 11.63
N TRP A 355 -0.96 -28.19 12.78
CA TRP A 355 -1.78 -27.15 13.36
C TRP A 355 -0.97 -25.91 13.76
N VAL A 356 -1.61 -24.77 13.74
CA VAL A 356 -1.17 -23.51 14.34
C VAL A 356 -2.23 -23.04 15.30
N LEU A 357 -1.82 -22.58 16.48
CA LEU A 357 -2.69 -21.88 17.44
C LEU A 357 -2.00 -20.58 17.86
N GLY A 358 -2.73 -19.49 17.93
CA GLY A 358 -2.16 -18.22 18.29
C GLY A 358 -3.10 -17.30 19.05
N ILE A 359 -2.47 -16.33 19.72
CA ILE A 359 -3.12 -15.24 20.44
C ILE A 359 -2.53 -13.93 19.92
N TYR A 360 -3.40 -12.97 19.65
CA TYR A 360 -3.03 -11.64 19.18
C TYR A 360 -3.62 -10.58 20.10
N PHE A 361 -2.82 -9.58 20.41
CA PHE A 361 -3.23 -8.38 21.13
C PHE A 361 -2.72 -7.15 20.41
N ARG A 362 -3.55 -6.11 20.31
CA ARG A 362 -3.18 -4.77 19.83
C ARG A 362 -3.76 -3.72 20.73
N ASP A 363 -2.97 -2.71 21.05
CA ASP A 363 -3.37 -1.48 21.75
C ASP A 363 -2.90 -0.30 20.92
N GLN A 364 -3.83 0.54 20.48
CA GLN A 364 -3.55 1.71 19.67
C GLN A 364 -4.26 2.93 20.21
N GLU A 365 -3.54 4.03 20.26
CA GLU A 365 -4.03 5.35 20.62
C GLU A 365 -3.75 6.33 19.48
N GLU A 366 -4.71 7.18 19.14
CA GLU A 366 -4.58 8.30 18.22
C GLU A 366 -5.15 9.55 18.87
N VAL A 367 -4.32 10.58 19.04
CA VAL A 367 -4.73 11.92 19.50
C VAL A 367 -4.64 12.87 18.30
N LEU A 368 -5.72 13.58 18.01
CA LEU A 368 -5.80 14.59 16.97
C LEU A 368 -5.93 15.98 17.58
N SER A 369 -5.21 16.95 16.99
CA SER A 369 -5.50 18.39 17.11
C SER A 369 -5.67 18.96 15.70
N ARG A 370 -6.82 19.57 15.40
CA ARG A 370 -7.07 20.28 14.16
C ARG A 370 -7.10 21.78 14.41
N GLU A 371 -6.24 22.50 13.70
CA GLU A 371 -6.20 23.95 13.67
C GLU A 371 -6.76 24.42 12.33
N TYR A 372 -7.92 25.04 12.33
CA TYR A 372 -8.64 25.46 11.13
C TYR A 372 -9.06 26.94 11.27
N THR A 373 -8.88 27.69 10.22
CA THR A 373 -9.12 29.15 10.21
C THR A 373 -10.50 29.54 10.79
N TYR A 374 -11.53 28.75 10.55
CA TYR A 374 -12.90 29.04 10.99
C TYR A 374 -13.22 28.50 12.40
N LEU A 375 -12.27 27.87 13.07
CA LEU A 375 -12.45 27.42 14.46
C LEU A 375 -11.84 28.44 15.43
N GLN A 376 -12.58 28.82 16.46
CA GLN A 376 -12.05 29.71 17.51
C GLN A 376 -10.97 29.04 18.38
N ASN A 377 -11.09 27.74 18.59
CA ASN A 377 -10.15 26.90 19.31
C ASN A 377 -9.87 25.66 18.44
N ALA A 378 -8.69 25.08 18.60
CA ALA A 378 -8.37 23.81 17.95
C ALA A 378 -9.39 22.73 18.35
N PHE A 379 -9.88 21.98 17.37
CA PHE A 379 -10.65 20.77 17.63
C PHE A 379 -9.70 19.67 18.06
N THR A 380 -9.99 18.98 19.16
CA THR A 380 -9.17 17.86 19.62
C THR A 380 -10.00 16.60 19.78
N SER A 381 -9.41 15.44 19.48
CA SER A 381 -10.03 14.15 19.76
C SER A 381 -9.02 13.11 20.22
N ASP A 382 -9.51 12.15 20.98
CA ASP A 382 -8.79 10.99 21.50
C ASP A 382 -9.52 9.72 21.04
N PHE A 383 -8.81 8.82 20.39
CA PHE A 383 -9.33 7.56 19.88
C PHE A 383 -8.46 6.40 20.29
N ASN A 384 -8.99 5.52 21.12
CA ASN A 384 -8.32 4.34 21.64
C ASN A 384 -8.94 3.08 21.11
N THR A 385 -8.15 2.12 20.63
CA THR A 385 -8.64 0.79 20.23
C THR A 385 -7.84 -0.33 20.87
N LYS A 386 -8.54 -1.36 21.36
CA LYS A 386 -7.93 -2.59 21.88
C LYS A 386 -8.54 -3.78 21.18
N ASN A 387 -7.67 -4.61 20.58
CA ASN A 387 -8.06 -5.83 19.91
C ASN A 387 -7.45 -7.02 20.65
N LEU A 388 -8.26 -8.03 20.93
CA LEU A 388 -7.84 -9.32 21.44
C LEU A 388 -8.39 -10.40 20.53
N ALA A 389 -7.52 -11.25 19.99
CA ALA A 389 -7.94 -12.35 19.14
C ALA A 389 -7.30 -13.67 19.51
N VAL A 390 -8.04 -14.75 19.23
CA VAL A 390 -7.52 -16.11 19.18
C VAL A 390 -7.71 -16.63 17.76
N TYR A 391 -6.72 -17.36 17.26
CA TYR A 391 -6.79 -17.90 15.91
C TYR A 391 -6.14 -19.28 15.83
N GLY A 392 -6.55 -20.03 14.82
CA GLY A 392 -5.98 -21.34 14.55
C GLY A 392 -6.09 -21.71 13.08
N GLN A 393 -5.20 -22.61 12.68
CA GLN A 393 -5.13 -23.16 11.33
C GLN A 393 -4.82 -24.64 11.39
N LEU A 394 -5.42 -25.40 10.49
CA LEU A 394 -5.11 -26.79 10.22
C LEU A 394 -4.66 -26.93 8.77
N ASP A 395 -3.52 -27.58 8.58
CA ASP A 395 -2.98 -27.94 7.27
C ASP A 395 -2.98 -29.45 7.14
N SER A 396 -3.58 -30.00 6.08
CA SER A 396 -3.66 -31.44 5.82
C SER A 396 -3.25 -31.75 4.39
N ASN A 397 -2.40 -32.75 4.23
CA ASN A 397 -2.20 -33.41 2.95
C ASN A 397 -3.13 -34.63 2.89
N LEU A 398 -4.18 -34.56 2.04
CA LEU A 398 -5.10 -35.67 1.84
C LEU A 398 -4.45 -36.80 1.04
N ASN A 399 -3.59 -36.43 0.10
CA ASN A 399 -2.72 -37.32 -0.67
C ASN A 399 -1.55 -36.50 -1.25
N ASP A 400 -0.73 -37.11 -2.11
CA ASP A 400 0.46 -36.48 -2.71
C ASP A 400 0.11 -35.29 -3.64
N HIS A 401 -1.14 -35.18 -4.10
CA HIS A 401 -1.59 -34.11 -5.02
C HIS A 401 -2.49 -33.07 -4.35
N ILE A 402 -3.17 -33.39 -3.25
CA ILE A 402 -4.21 -32.53 -2.67
C ILE A 402 -3.83 -32.16 -1.24
N SER A 403 -3.71 -30.85 -1.00
CA SER A 403 -3.63 -30.33 0.37
C SER A 403 -4.79 -29.37 0.66
N VAL A 404 -5.24 -29.36 1.91
CA VAL A 404 -6.34 -28.53 2.41
C VAL A 404 -5.86 -27.71 3.59
N ILE A 405 -6.23 -26.44 3.62
CA ILE A 405 -5.91 -25.49 4.68
C ILE A 405 -7.22 -24.91 5.19
N GLY A 406 -7.47 -25.03 6.50
CA GLY A 406 -8.61 -24.39 7.15
C GLY A 406 -8.11 -23.50 8.28
N GLY A 407 -8.53 -22.24 8.30
CA GLY A 407 -8.15 -21.28 9.34
C GLY A 407 -9.35 -20.46 9.81
N VAL A 408 -9.32 -20.08 11.11
CA VAL A 408 -10.32 -19.21 11.72
C VAL A 408 -9.66 -18.28 12.72
N ARG A 409 -10.18 -17.05 12.81
CA ARG A 409 -9.84 -16.05 13.82
C ARG A 409 -11.11 -15.51 14.44
N LEU A 410 -11.13 -15.44 15.76
CA LEU A 410 -12.16 -14.79 16.55
C LEU A 410 -11.51 -13.60 17.25
N GLU A 411 -12.11 -12.42 17.10
CA GLU A 411 -11.54 -11.17 17.60
C GLU A 411 -12.59 -10.37 18.35
N ARG A 412 -12.23 -9.83 19.50
CA ARG A 412 -12.99 -8.82 20.22
C ARG A 412 -12.25 -7.49 20.11
N ARG A 413 -12.92 -6.48 19.59
CA ARG A 413 -12.44 -5.10 19.51
C ARG A 413 -13.23 -4.23 20.44
N LYS A 414 -12.53 -3.30 21.12
CA LYS A 414 -13.12 -2.18 21.84
C LYS A 414 -12.54 -0.90 21.29
N ALA A 415 -13.38 0.09 21.06
CA ALA A 415 -12.97 1.42 20.64
C ALA A 415 -13.64 2.45 21.57
N ASN A 416 -12.85 3.42 22.01
CA ASN A 416 -13.30 4.53 22.83
C ASN A 416 -12.94 5.82 22.10
N TYR A 417 -13.86 6.75 22.00
CA TYR A 417 -13.69 8.05 21.36
C TYR A 417 -14.19 9.16 22.26
N SER A 418 -13.46 10.27 22.31
CA SER A 418 -13.93 11.52 22.89
C SER A 418 -13.33 12.72 22.17
N ASP A 419 -14.03 13.86 22.18
CA ASP A 419 -13.56 15.09 21.54
C ASP A 419 -13.89 16.37 22.30
N SER A 420 -13.34 17.50 21.82
CA SER A 420 -13.54 18.83 22.41
C SER A 420 -14.97 19.36 22.28
N ASP A 421 -15.78 18.80 21.38
CA ASP A 421 -17.20 19.15 21.20
C ASP A 421 -18.11 18.39 22.18
N VAL A 422 -17.49 17.75 23.19
CA VAL A 422 -18.18 16.98 24.25
C VAL A 422 -18.90 15.73 23.71
N PHE A 423 -18.48 15.23 22.55
CA PHE A 423 -18.94 13.95 22.05
C PHE A 423 -18.05 12.83 22.60
N ALA A 424 -18.66 11.80 23.17
CA ALA A 424 -17.97 10.60 23.63
C ALA A 424 -18.77 9.37 23.26
N HIS A 425 -18.09 8.34 22.75
CA HIS A 425 -18.72 7.11 22.30
C HIS A 425 -17.81 5.89 22.46
N ASP A 426 -18.40 4.79 22.93
CA ASP A 426 -17.72 3.52 23.16
C ASP A 426 -18.36 2.43 22.31
N VAL A 427 -17.55 1.71 21.54
CA VAL A 427 -17.99 0.58 20.71
C VAL A 427 -17.27 -0.69 21.12
N ALA A 428 -18.00 -1.80 21.18
CA ALA A 428 -17.42 -3.13 21.40
C ALA A 428 -18.02 -4.13 20.40
N GLU A 429 -17.16 -4.75 19.62
CA GLU A 429 -17.50 -5.63 18.51
C GLU A 429 -16.88 -7.01 18.70
N ASN A 430 -17.63 -8.05 18.29
CA ASN A 430 -17.09 -9.40 18.12
C ASN A 430 -17.02 -9.70 16.63
N LEU A 431 -15.80 -9.91 16.17
CA LEU A 431 -15.46 -10.04 14.76
C LEU A 431 -14.95 -11.47 14.49
N TRP A 432 -15.13 -11.95 13.28
CA TRP A 432 -14.51 -13.21 12.89
C TRP A 432 -14.14 -13.24 11.42
N GLY A 433 -13.01 -13.89 11.15
CA GLY A 433 -12.52 -14.17 9.80
C GLY A 433 -12.19 -15.64 9.64
N GLY A 434 -12.17 -16.10 8.40
CA GLY A 434 -11.89 -17.49 8.11
C GLY A 434 -11.35 -17.70 6.70
N LYS A 435 -10.71 -18.86 6.51
CA LYS A 435 -10.16 -19.28 5.22
C LYS A 435 -10.32 -20.80 5.09
N LEU A 436 -10.75 -21.23 3.92
CA LEU A 436 -10.70 -22.62 3.49
C LEU A 436 -10.07 -22.66 2.12
N ALA A 437 -8.91 -23.31 2.00
CA ALA A 437 -8.19 -23.40 0.75
C ALA A 437 -7.88 -24.86 0.40
N VAL A 438 -7.90 -25.18 -0.89
CA VAL A 438 -7.50 -26.45 -1.47
C VAL A 438 -6.44 -26.17 -2.51
N ASN A 439 -5.28 -26.82 -2.37
CA ASN A 439 -4.26 -26.86 -3.40
C ASN A 439 -4.31 -28.20 -4.12
N TYR A 440 -4.12 -28.17 -5.43
CA TYR A 440 -4.00 -29.34 -6.27
C TYR A 440 -2.70 -29.27 -7.09
N ILE A 441 -1.78 -30.18 -6.81
CA ILE A 441 -0.52 -30.33 -7.54
C ILE A 441 -0.83 -31.06 -8.85
N ILE A 442 -0.78 -30.32 -9.97
CA ILE A 442 -1.03 -30.83 -11.32
C ILE A 442 0.20 -31.59 -11.81
N SER A 443 1.39 -31.03 -11.54
CA SER A 443 2.71 -31.62 -11.80
C SER A 443 3.73 -31.04 -10.81
N ASP A 444 4.96 -31.54 -10.83
CA ASP A 444 6.04 -31.05 -9.96
C ASP A 444 6.29 -29.54 -10.10
N SER A 445 5.95 -28.95 -11.26
CA SER A 445 6.17 -27.55 -11.58
C SER A 445 4.90 -26.70 -11.63
N ILE A 446 3.70 -27.29 -11.48
CA ILE A 446 2.43 -26.56 -11.63
C ILE A 446 1.47 -26.92 -10.49
N THR A 447 0.99 -25.90 -9.78
CA THR A 447 -0.01 -26.03 -8.72
C THR A 447 -1.21 -25.14 -9.04
N SER A 448 -2.41 -25.67 -8.87
CA SER A 448 -3.63 -24.88 -8.83
C SER A 448 -4.16 -24.76 -7.40
N TYR A 449 -4.92 -23.72 -7.14
CA TYR A 449 -5.58 -23.54 -5.86
C TYR A 449 -7.00 -23.00 -6.01
N MET A 450 -7.80 -23.24 -4.99
CA MET A 450 -9.08 -22.61 -4.79
C MET A 450 -9.20 -22.18 -3.34
N VAL A 451 -9.65 -20.95 -3.08
CA VAL A 451 -9.83 -20.44 -1.73
C VAL A 451 -11.15 -19.73 -1.56
N LEU A 452 -11.84 -20.04 -0.46
CA LEU A 452 -12.96 -19.28 0.07
C LEU A 452 -12.49 -18.61 1.36
N SER A 453 -12.52 -17.28 1.41
CA SER A 453 -12.10 -16.51 2.58
C SER A 453 -13.12 -15.46 2.98
N ARG A 454 -13.17 -15.18 4.30
CA ARG A 454 -14.00 -14.14 4.87
C ARG A 454 -13.11 -13.14 5.62
N GLY A 455 -13.21 -11.87 5.21
CA GLY A 455 -12.60 -10.74 5.89
C GLY A 455 -13.64 -9.83 6.53
N TYR A 456 -13.16 -8.90 7.34
CA TYR A 456 -13.97 -7.88 8.01
C TYR A 456 -13.16 -6.61 8.20
N LYS A 457 -13.86 -5.47 8.22
CA LYS A 457 -13.35 -4.17 8.58
C LYS A 457 -14.23 -3.63 9.69
N ALA A 458 -13.62 -3.29 10.83
CA ALA A 458 -14.36 -2.86 12.01
C ALA A 458 -15.19 -1.62 11.75
N GLY A 459 -16.28 -1.49 12.44
CA GLY A 459 -17.11 -0.30 12.51
C GLY A 459 -16.39 0.86 13.16
N GLY A 460 -17.03 2.01 13.19
CA GLY A 460 -16.42 3.22 13.74
C GLY A 460 -17.43 4.33 14.02
N ILE A 461 -16.91 5.54 14.13
CA ILE A 461 -17.61 6.69 14.63
C ILE A 461 -17.46 7.86 13.67
N ASN A 462 -18.56 8.52 13.38
CA ASN A 462 -18.61 9.81 12.71
C ASN A 462 -18.78 10.90 13.78
N ASN A 463 -17.77 11.75 13.90
CA ASN A 463 -17.63 12.68 15.03
C ASN A 463 -18.28 14.05 14.84
N ASN A 464 -19.04 14.29 13.76
CA ASN A 464 -19.67 15.58 13.53
C ASN A 464 -21.04 15.68 14.19
N LEU A 465 -21.23 16.66 15.08
CA LEU A 465 -22.48 16.89 15.82
C LEU A 465 -23.65 17.35 14.94
N SER A 466 -23.39 17.85 13.73
CA SER A 466 -24.44 18.22 12.76
C SER A 466 -25.06 17.00 12.08
N LEU A 467 -24.47 15.81 12.24
CA LEU A 467 -25.06 14.57 11.74
C LEU A 467 -26.25 14.12 12.61
N ALA A 468 -27.24 13.55 11.97
CA ALA A 468 -28.31 12.83 12.67
C ALA A 468 -27.72 11.69 13.52
N LEU A 469 -28.34 11.38 14.66
CA LEU A 469 -27.83 10.38 15.61
C LEU A 469 -27.59 9.02 14.95
N GLU A 470 -28.42 8.64 14.00
CA GLU A 470 -28.30 7.40 13.22
C GLU A 470 -27.10 7.33 12.29
N ASN A 471 -26.46 8.46 11.96
CA ASN A 471 -25.29 8.55 11.12
C ASN A 471 -24.00 8.78 11.92
N ARG A 472 -24.05 8.77 13.25
CA ARG A 472 -22.89 8.97 14.12
C ARG A 472 -22.06 7.71 14.32
N ASP A 473 -22.66 6.55 14.08
CA ASP A 473 -22.00 5.24 14.09
C ASP A 473 -22.09 4.61 12.72
N PHE A 474 -21.14 3.78 12.40
CA PHE A 474 -21.20 2.89 11.25
C PHE A 474 -20.73 1.48 11.63
N ASP A 475 -21.39 0.51 11.04
CA ASP A 475 -21.22 -0.90 11.35
C ASP A 475 -19.98 -1.52 10.69
N THR A 476 -19.62 -2.72 11.16
CA THR A 476 -18.60 -3.57 10.57
C THR A 476 -18.95 -3.96 9.14
N GLU A 477 -18.05 -3.74 8.20
CA GLU A 477 -18.13 -4.25 6.84
C GLU A 477 -17.60 -5.68 6.75
N TYR A 478 -18.25 -6.55 5.98
CA TYR A 478 -17.85 -7.92 5.74
C TYR A 478 -17.62 -8.19 4.26
N MET A 479 -16.64 -9.03 3.96
CA MET A 479 -16.39 -9.50 2.61
C MET A 479 -16.17 -11.01 2.57
N TRP A 480 -16.84 -11.67 1.63
CA TRP A 480 -16.48 -13.01 1.20
C TRP A 480 -15.74 -12.94 -0.13
N ASN A 481 -14.72 -13.75 -0.27
CA ASN A 481 -13.90 -13.86 -1.47
C ASN A 481 -13.79 -15.32 -1.89
N LEU A 482 -14.21 -15.61 -3.11
CA LEU A 482 -13.94 -16.86 -3.81
C LEU A 482 -12.87 -16.60 -4.85
N GLU A 483 -11.78 -17.34 -4.78
CA GLU A 483 -10.65 -17.15 -5.68
C GLU A 483 -10.12 -18.51 -6.13
N THR A 484 -9.69 -18.59 -7.38
CA THR A 484 -8.98 -19.74 -7.94
C THR A 484 -7.78 -19.26 -8.73
N GLY A 485 -6.72 -20.04 -8.74
CA GLY A 485 -5.52 -19.67 -9.47
C GLY A 485 -4.66 -20.85 -9.85
N LEU A 486 -3.72 -20.54 -10.72
CA LEU A 486 -2.70 -21.44 -11.22
C LEU A 486 -1.34 -20.76 -11.06
N SER A 487 -0.38 -21.44 -10.49
CA SER A 487 1.00 -20.95 -10.40
C SER A 487 1.97 -22.05 -10.79
N GLY A 488 3.10 -21.66 -11.38
CA GLY A 488 4.11 -22.64 -11.75
C GLY A 488 5.14 -22.12 -12.73
N THR A 489 5.88 -23.12 -13.24
CA THR A 489 6.91 -22.93 -14.25
C THR A 489 6.63 -23.83 -15.44
N TRP A 490 6.88 -23.30 -16.64
CA TRP A 490 6.67 -23.96 -17.92
C TRP A 490 7.92 -23.81 -18.80
N TYR A 491 8.02 -24.58 -19.87
CA TYR A 491 9.11 -24.53 -20.84
C TYR A 491 10.49 -24.61 -20.15
N GLU A 492 10.72 -25.67 -19.38
CA GLU A 492 11.98 -25.89 -18.65
C GLU A 492 12.33 -24.73 -17.70
N SER A 493 11.33 -24.24 -16.97
CA SER A 493 11.42 -23.14 -16.02
C SER A 493 11.70 -21.75 -16.62
N ARG A 494 11.68 -21.60 -17.94
CA ARG A 494 11.85 -20.29 -18.60
C ARG A 494 10.64 -19.39 -18.48
N LEU A 495 9.42 -19.92 -18.50
CA LEU A 495 8.20 -19.18 -18.23
C LEU A 495 7.76 -19.46 -16.80
N ARG A 496 7.69 -18.44 -15.99
CA ARG A 496 7.23 -18.49 -14.59
C ARG A 496 6.04 -17.57 -14.44
N GLY A 497 5.08 -17.95 -13.62
CA GLY A 497 3.99 -17.04 -13.39
C GLY A 497 2.85 -17.56 -12.56
N ARG A 498 1.90 -16.66 -12.39
CA ARG A 498 0.65 -16.88 -11.68
C ARG A 498 -0.51 -16.26 -12.45
N VAL A 499 -1.62 -16.97 -12.48
CA VAL A 499 -2.90 -16.46 -12.98
C VAL A 499 -3.94 -16.72 -11.92
N SER A 500 -4.75 -15.72 -11.58
CA SER A 500 -5.84 -15.87 -10.61
C SER A 500 -7.10 -15.17 -11.09
N ALA A 501 -8.25 -15.76 -10.78
CA ALA A 501 -9.56 -15.17 -10.96
C ALA A 501 -10.26 -15.10 -9.61
N PHE A 502 -10.95 -14.01 -9.35
CA PHE A 502 -11.60 -13.77 -8.06
C PHE A 502 -13.01 -13.21 -8.24
N TYR A 503 -13.84 -13.47 -7.21
CA TYR A 503 -15.17 -12.89 -7.03
C TYR A 503 -15.36 -12.55 -5.57
N GLN A 504 -15.62 -11.26 -5.29
CA GLN A 504 -15.80 -10.72 -3.94
C GLN A 504 -17.18 -10.12 -3.80
N TRP A 505 -17.87 -10.43 -2.71
CA TRP A 505 -19.12 -9.78 -2.36
C TRP A 505 -19.02 -9.19 -0.96
N ARG A 506 -19.38 -7.92 -0.88
CA ARG A 506 -19.25 -7.07 0.29
C ARG A 506 -20.64 -6.73 0.82
N ARG A 507 -20.78 -6.72 2.13
CA ARG A 507 -21.99 -6.28 2.82
C ARG A 507 -21.66 -5.20 3.82
N ASP A 508 -22.62 -4.32 4.06
CA ASP A 508 -22.51 -3.19 4.96
C ASP A 508 -21.26 -2.34 4.60
N VAL A 509 -21.12 -2.06 3.29
CA VAL A 509 -19.94 -1.39 2.75
C VAL A 509 -19.81 0.00 3.35
N GLN A 510 -18.66 0.28 3.93
CA GLN A 510 -18.32 1.57 4.49
C GLN A 510 -17.96 2.55 3.38
N LEU A 511 -18.91 3.43 3.04
CA LEU A 511 -18.76 4.47 2.01
C LEU A 511 -18.61 5.82 2.67
N LYS A 512 -17.54 6.55 2.30
CA LYS A 512 -17.38 7.96 2.64
C LYS A 512 -18.36 8.78 1.81
N GLN A 513 -19.17 9.56 2.50
CA GLN A 513 -20.14 10.50 1.95
C GLN A 513 -19.81 11.91 2.45
N SER A 514 -20.24 12.93 1.73
CA SER A 514 -20.06 14.33 2.12
C SER A 514 -21.37 15.07 1.99
N LEU A 515 -21.73 15.82 3.03
CA LEU A 515 -22.74 16.87 2.97
C LEU A 515 -22.00 18.18 2.70
N VAL A 516 -22.47 18.95 1.73
CA VAL A 516 -21.93 20.26 1.40
C VAL A 516 -22.95 21.30 1.86
N LEU A 517 -22.60 22.07 2.87
CA LEU A 517 -23.48 23.09 3.47
C LEU A 517 -22.90 24.48 3.22
N PRO A 518 -23.74 25.48 2.85
CA PRO A 518 -23.29 26.87 2.80
C PRO A 518 -22.91 27.35 4.19
N ARG A 519 -21.85 28.15 4.31
CA ARG A 519 -21.51 28.85 5.55
C ARG A 519 -22.31 30.14 5.65
N ASP A 520 -22.77 30.46 6.85
CA ASP A 520 -23.50 31.69 7.12
C ASP A 520 -22.58 32.92 7.24
N ASP A 521 -21.29 32.70 7.51
CA ASP A 521 -20.29 33.71 7.84
C ASP A 521 -19.31 34.02 6.69
N SER A 522 -19.39 33.28 5.59
CA SER A 522 -18.50 33.46 4.43
C SER A 522 -19.14 32.97 3.14
N ASN A 523 -18.51 33.27 2.01
CA ASN A 523 -18.93 32.76 0.69
C ASN A 523 -18.46 31.31 0.42
N SER A 524 -17.83 30.67 1.40
CA SER A 524 -17.33 29.30 1.30
C SER A 524 -18.40 28.26 1.69
N VAL A 525 -18.07 27.00 1.50
CA VAL A 525 -18.92 25.86 1.92
C VAL A 525 -18.25 25.07 3.04
N GLU A 526 -19.06 24.41 3.84
CA GLU A 526 -18.60 23.44 4.81
C GLU A 526 -18.83 22.03 4.28
N PHE A 527 -17.80 21.19 4.35
CA PHE A 527 -17.88 19.78 4.04
C PHE A 527 -18.00 18.98 5.32
N ILE A 528 -19.08 18.23 5.44
CA ILE A 528 -19.29 17.28 6.54
C ILE A 528 -19.13 15.89 5.98
N ASP A 529 -17.94 15.34 6.12
CA ASP A 529 -17.65 13.96 5.71
C ASP A 529 -18.13 12.98 6.78
N TYR A 530 -18.77 11.91 6.35
CA TYR A 530 -19.18 10.80 7.21
C TYR A 530 -19.13 9.47 6.47
N ILE A 531 -19.07 8.37 7.21
CA ILE A 531 -19.10 7.01 6.68
C ILE A 531 -20.47 6.41 6.97
N GLY A 532 -21.08 5.80 5.96
CA GLY A 532 -22.33 5.08 6.08
C GLY A 532 -22.25 3.67 5.50
N ASN A 533 -23.13 2.76 5.95
CA ASN A 533 -23.19 1.34 5.54
C ASN A 533 -24.32 1.04 4.55
N SER A 534 -24.70 1.98 3.72
CA SER A 534 -25.90 1.87 2.88
C SER A 534 -25.72 1.03 1.61
N ALA A 535 -24.56 0.41 1.39
CA ALA A 535 -24.25 -0.25 0.14
C ALA A 535 -23.90 -1.74 0.31
N GLU A 536 -24.25 -2.53 -0.70
CA GLU A 536 -23.55 -3.79 -1.02
C GLU A 536 -22.51 -3.51 -2.11
N GLY A 537 -21.44 -4.31 -2.19
CA GLY A 537 -20.40 -4.20 -3.21
C GLY A 537 -20.08 -5.53 -3.84
N VAL A 538 -19.81 -5.52 -5.14
CA VAL A 538 -19.32 -6.67 -5.89
C VAL A 538 -18.06 -6.26 -6.64
N ASN A 539 -16.98 -7.05 -6.48
CA ASN A 539 -15.71 -6.85 -7.17
C ASN A 539 -15.28 -8.20 -7.74
N TYR A 540 -14.97 -8.27 -9.04
CA TYR A 540 -14.47 -9.49 -9.66
C TYR A 540 -13.48 -9.16 -10.76
N GLY A 541 -12.62 -10.12 -11.08
CA GLY A 541 -11.60 -9.87 -12.08
C GLY A 541 -10.60 -10.98 -12.28
N LEU A 542 -9.56 -10.65 -13.05
CA LEU A 542 -8.44 -11.51 -13.40
C LEU A 542 -7.12 -10.81 -13.08
N GLU A 543 -6.16 -11.59 -12.59
CA GLU A 543 -4.80 -11.13 -12.31
C GLU A 543 -3.81 -12.11 -12.95
N VAL A 544 -2.85 -11.57 -13.68
CA VAL A 544 -1.83 -12.34 -14.40
C VAL A 544 -0.47 -11.71 -14.12
N ASP A 545 0.45 -12.49 -13.59
CA ASP A 545 1.83 -12.09 -13.32
C ASP A 545 2.76 -13.12 -13.98
N LEU A 546 3.59 -12.70 -14.94
CA LEU A 546 4.44 -13.58 -15.77
C LEU A 546 5.86 -13.04 -15.87
N SER A 547 6.83 -13.95 -15.92
CA SER A 547 8.23 -13.70 -16.29
C SER A 547 8.68 -14.77 -17.26
N LEU A 548 9.32 -14.37 -18.36
CA LEU A 548 9.78 -15.23 -19.44
C LEU A 548 11.26 -14.94 -19.76
N ASP A 549 12.11 -15.93 -19.52
CA ASP A 549 13.50 -15.92 -20.00
C ASP A 549 13.53 -16.36 -21.46
N LEU A 550 13.53 -15.40 -22.39
CA LEU A 550 13.63 -15.70 -23.84
C LEU A 550 14.95 -16.37 -24.17
N ASN A 551 16.02 -15.92 -23.53
CA ASN A 551 17.35 -16.52 -23.58
C ASN A 551 18.17 -15.96 -22.38
N ASP A 552 19.43 -16.39 -22.24
CA ASP A 552 20.33 -15.98 -21.14
C ASP A 552 20.61 -14.47 -21.07
N ARG A 553 20.19 -13.69 -22.05
CA ARG A 553 20.41 -12.23 -22.13
C ARG A 553 19.14 -11.41 -22.11
N PHE A 554 17.98 -12.01 -22.30
CA PHE A 554 16.74 -11.27 -22.43
C PHE A 554 15.61 -11.91 -21.64
N GLU A 555 15.21 -11.23 -20.57
CA GLU A 555 14.05 -11.52 -19.77
C GLU A 555 12.92 -10.55 -20.13
N LEU A 556 11.71 -11.06 -20.27
CA LEU A 556 10.46 -10.29 -20.30
C LEU A 556 9.66 -10.58 -19.05
N PHE A 557 9.02 -9.57 -18.50
CA PHE A 557 8.10 -9.72 -17.37
C PHE A 557 6.89 -8.82 -17.55
N GLY A 558 5.78 -9.19 -16.93
CA GLY A 558 4.58 -8.38 -17.00
C GLY A 558 3.53 -8.77 -15.98
N SER A 559 2.71 -7.80 -15.64
CA SER A 559 1.56 -7.92 -14.77
C SER A 559 0.34 -7.31 -15.46
N VAL A 560 -0.80 -8.00 -15.43
CA VAL A 560 -2.08 -7.50 -15.99
C VAL A 560 -3.18 -7.77 -15.00
N GLY A 561 -3.93 -6.72 -14.66
CA GLY A 561 -5.15 -6.77 -13.86
C GLY A 561 -6.36 -6.34 -14.69
N LEU A 562 -7.42 -7.13 -14.64
CA LEU A 562 -8.75 -6.77 -15.12
C LEU A 562 -9.67 -6.73 -13.92
N LEU A 563 -10.46 -5.67 -13.78
CA LEU A 563 -11.29 -5.43 -12.60
C LEU A 563 -12.64 -4.85 -13.00
N GLU A 564 -13.69 -5.47 -12.50
CA GLU A 564 -15.05 -4.93 -12.53
C GLU A 564 -15.53 -4.73 -11.10
N THR A 565 -16.09 -3.58 -10.83
CA THR A 565 -16.60 -3.22 -9.50
C THR A 565 -17.97 -2.57 -9.61
N GLU A 566 -18.85 -2.85 -8.66
CA GLU A 566 -20.19 -2.30 -8.65
C GLU A 566 -20.64 -2.04 -7.21
N PHE A 567 -21.23 -0.88 -6.97
CA PHE A 567 -22.04 -0.63 -5.77
C PHE A 567 -23.51 -0.90 -6.06
N ARG A 568 -24.22 -1.43 -5.06
CA ARG A 568 -25.67 -1.59 -5.04
C ARG A 568 -26.23 -0.77 -3.90
N VAL A 569 -26.69 0.42 -4.22
CA VAL A 569 -27.25 1.40 -3.28
C VAL A 569 -28.67 1.75 -3.75
N PRO A 570 -29.70 0.97 -3.38
CA PRO A 570 -31.06 1.15 -3.89
C PRO A 570 -31.66 2.53 -3.60
N THR A 571 -31.13 3.24 -2.61
CA THR A 571 -31.59 4.57 -2.17
C THR A 571 -30.86 5.73 -2.86
N SER A 572 -29.89 5.47 -3.73
CA SER A 572 -29.09 6.50 -4.39
C SER A 572 -28.98 6.24 -5.89
N ASP A 573 -29.61 7.09 -6.71
CA ASP A 573 -29.51 7.02 -8.17
C ASP A 573 -28.08 7.26 -8.66
N LEU A 574 -27.27 8.04 -7.92
CA LEU A 574 -25.88 8.34 -8.26
C LEU A 574 -24.95 7.14 -8.05
N LEU A 575 -25.13 6.39 -6.98
CA LEU A 575 -24.23 5.31 -6.56
C LEU A 575 -24.70 3.93 -7.01
N ASN A 576 -25.98 3.78 -7.34
CA ASN A 576 -26.50 2.48 -7.70
C ASN A 576 -25.97 2.02 -9.07
N PHE A 577 -25.37 0.82 -9.11
CA PHE A 577 -24.67 0.25 -10.27
C PHE A 577 -23.45 1.05 -10.76
N ARG A 578 -22.91 1.91 -9.90
CA ARG A 578 -21.69 2.67 -10.21
C ARG A 578 -20.43 1.87 -9.86
N GLU A 579 -19.39 2.04 -10.69
CA GLU A 579 -18.04 1.57 -10.40
C GLU A 579 -17.47 2.24 -9.14
N GLN A 580 -16.65 1.50 -8.41
CA GLN A 580 -15.99 2.04 -7.21
C GLN A 580 -14.89 3.01 -7.61
N ALA A 581 -14.67 4.04 -6.81
CA ALA A 581 -13.61 5.00 -7.09
C ALA A 581 -12.21 4.40 -6.88
N HIS A 582 -11.22 4.87 -7.64
CA HIS A 582 -9.85 4.35 -7.69
C HIS A 582 -9.76 2.86 -8.09
N ALA A 583 -10.73 2.40 -8.90
CA ALA A 583 -10.83 1.02 -9.38
C ALA A 583 -10.79 0.98 -10.92
N PRO A 584 -9.63 1.20 -11.56
CA PRO A 584 -9.52 1.14 -13.01
C PRO A 584 -9.91 -0.24 -13.54
N SER A 585 -10.64 -0.30 -14.69
CA SER A 585 -11.10 -1.56 -15.28
C SER A 585 -9.97 -2.43 -15.78
N TYR A 586 -8.85 -1.83 -16.18
CA TYR A 586 -7.61 -2.54 -16.46
C TYR A 586 -6.39 -1.79 -15.92
N GLN A 587 -5.36 -2.57 -15.62
CA GLN A 587 -4.04 -2.09 -15.27
C GLN A 587 -3.02 -3.08 -15.83
N PHE A 588 -1.93 -2.57 -16.39
CA PHE A 588 -0.86 -3.42 -16.89
C PHE A 588 0.52 -2.82 -16.64
N MET A 589 1.50 -3.69 -16.54
CA MET A 589 2.92 -3.38 -16.64
C MET A 589 3.58 -4.46 -17.49
N ILE A 590 4.37 -4.06 -18.49
CA ILE A 590 5.17 -4.97 -19.31
C ILE A 590 6.57 -4.38 -19.40
N GLY A 591 7.57 -5.19 -19.13
CA GLY A 591 8.95 -4.74 -19.14
C GLY A 591 9.92 -5.83 -19.54
N GLY A 592 11.18 -5.47 -19.65
CA GLY A 592 12.24 -6.41 -19.95
C GLY A 592 13.61 -5.95 -19.48
N ASN A 593 14.47 -6.95 -19.29
CA ASN A 593 15.89 -6.78 -19.00
C ASN A 593 16.68 -7.34 -20.17
N PHE A 594 17.63 -6.57 -20.69
CA PHE A 594 18.51 -6.98 -21.79
C PHE A 594 19.98 -6.83 -21.40
N ILE A 595 20.69 -7.93 -21.32
CA ILE A 595 22.14 -7.99 -21.09
C ILE A 595 22.86 -7.77 -22.42
N VAL A 596 23.44 -6.56 -22.61
CA VAL A 596 24.19 -6.20 -23.80
C VAL A 596 25.59 -6.83 -23.76
N SER A 597 26.24 -6.77 -22.59
CA SER A 597 27.54 -7.40 -22.32
C SER A 597 27.63 -7.75 -20.82
N SER A 598 28.75 -8.33 -20.38
CA SER A 598 28.99 -8.63 -18.94
C SER A 598 28.80 -7.43 -18.03
N ASP A 599 29.03 -6.24 -18.53
CA ASP A 599 29.10 -5.01 -17.75
C ASP A 599 27.95 -4.03 -18.06
N ILE A 600 27.13 -4.33 -19.10
CA ILE A 600 26.11 -3.41 -19.58
C ILE A 600 24.78 -4.15 -19.66
N TYR A 601 23.76 -3.60 -19.00
CA TYR A 601 22.37 -4.05 -19.16
C TYR A 601 21.38 -2.89 -19.25
N LEU A 602 20.33 -3.12 -20.02
CA LEU A 602 19.20 -2.21 -20.21
C LEU A 602 17.98 -2.78 -19.51
N SER A 603 17.22 -1.92 -18.87
CA SER A 603 15.91 -2.28 -18.34
C SER A 603 14.89 -1.27 -18.84
N PHE A 604 13.74 -1.75 -19.27
CA PHE A 604 12.63 -0.90 -19.67
C PHE A 604 11.34 -1.46 -19.11
N ASP A 605 10.38 -0.60 -18.88
CA ASP A 605 9.00 -0.99 -18.62
C ASP A 605 8.01 0.07 -19.13
N VAL A 606 6.85 -0.42 -19.49
CA VAL A 606 5.67 0.36 -19.86
C VAL A 606 4.56 -0.04 -18.92
N GLU A 607 4.01 0.92 -18.22
CA GLU A 607 2.88 0.71 -17.32
C GLU A 607 1.71 1.62 -17.71
N GLY A 608 0.50 1.15 -17.51
CA GLY A 608 -0.68 1.93 -17.81
C GLY A 608 -1.92 1.41 -17.10
N LYS A 609 -2.91 2.26 -17.03
CA LYS A 609 -4.22 1.92 -16.48
C LYS A 609 -5.34 2.70 -17.15
N ASP A 610 -6.55 2.19 -17.01
CA ASP A 610 -7.77 2.84 -17.44
C ASP A 610 -8.09 4.06 -16.58
N LYS A 611 -9.02 4.87 -17.07
CA LYS A 611 -9.65 5.92 -16.28
C LYS A 611 -10.40 5.30 -15.08
N PHE A 612 -10.60 6.09 -14.05
CA PHE A 612 -11.36 5.69 -12.87
C PHE A 612 -11.97 6.91 -12.18
N TYR A 613 -13.07 6.72 -11.47
CA TYR A 613 -13.65 7.77 -10.64
C TYR A 613 -12.72 8.17 -9.50
N LEU A 614 -12.57 9.48 -9.27
CA LEU A 614 -11.72 10.02 -8.21
C LEU A 614 -12.40 10.00 -6.83
N SER A 615 -13.73 9.95 -6.81
CA SER A 615 -14.54 9.89 -5.58
C SER A 615 -15.84 9.12 -5.81
N SER A 616 -16.46 8.67 -4.73
CA SER A 616 -17.83 8.15 -4.75
C SER A 616 -18.88 9.29 -4.76
N ASN A 617 -18.49 10.53 -4.46
CA ASN A 617 -19.42 11.65 -4.24
C ASN A 617 -19.62 12.55 -5.47
N HIS A 618 -18.78 12.43 -6.51
CA HIS A 618 -18.87 13.20 -7.74
C HIS A 618 -18.48 12.36 -8.95
N ASN A 619 -18.74 12.86 -10.16
CA ASN A 619 -18.53 12.11 -11.41
C ASN A 619 -17.17 12.38 -12.09
N GLU A 620 -16.28 13.11 -11.42
CA GLU A 620 -14.95 13.38 -11.97
C GLU A 620 -14.14 12.09 -12.07
N GLU A 621 -13.54 11.86 -13.24
CA GLU A 621 -12.71 10.72 -13.56
C GLU A 621 -11.25 11.16 -13.77
N SER A 622 -10.31 10.27 -13.53
CA SER A 622 -8.96 10.39 -14.07
C SER A 622 -8.99 10.12 -15.58
N GLU A 623 -7.95 10.54 -16.29
CA GLU A 623 -7.69 10.06 -17.65
C GLU A 623 -6.96 8.70 -17.60
N SER A 624 -7.14 7.88 -18.63
CA SER A 624 -6.26 6.72 -18.86
C SER A 624 -4.86 7.20 -19.24
N TYR A 625 -3.82 6.50 -18.81
CA TYR A 625 -2.46 6.92 -19.10
C TYR A 625 -1.51 5.73 -19.33
N THR A 626 -0.36 6.03 -19.96
CA THR A 626 0.72 5.07 -20.18
C THR A 626 2.06 5.72 -19.89
N LEU A 627 2.82 5.17 -18.96
CA LEU A 627 4.14 5.66 -18.57
C LEU A 627 5.22 4.74 -19.15
N ILE A 628 6.28 5.33 -19.69
CA ILE A 628 7.42 4.63 -20.25
C ILE A 628 8.62 4.95 -19.39
N ASN A 629 9.30 3.90 -18.89
CA ASN A 629 10.47 4.00 -18.03
C ASN A 629 11.65 3.25 -18.66
N LEU A 630 12.86 3.79 -18.51
CA LEU A 630 14.08 3.22 -19.09
C LEU A 630 15.24 3.40 -18.12
N SER A 631 16.10 2.39 -18.02
CA SER A 631 17.36 2.47 -17.27
C SER A 631 18.49 1.81 -18.07
N PHE A 632 19.57 2.54 -18.27
CA PHE A 632 20.85 2.04 -18.77
C PHE A 632 21.80 1.85 -17.58
N ASN A 633 22.38 0.66 -17.44
CA ASN A 633 23.24 0.31 -16.32
C ASN A 633 24.60 -0.16 -16.83
N TYR A 634 25.66 0.39 -16.27
CA TYR A 634 27.05 0.05 -16.55
C TYR A 634 27.77 -0.33 -15.25
N GLN A 635 28.23 -1.57 -15.14
CA GLN A 635 28.85 -2.14 -13.95
C GLN A 635 30.18 -2.84 -14.31
N PRO A 636 31.28 -2.09 -14.56
CA PRO A 636 32.56 -2.66 -14.93
C PRO A 636 33.30 -3.34 -13.75
N ASN A 637 32.88 -3.11 -12.54
CA ASN A 637 33.45 -3.64 -11.29
C ASN A 637 32.36 -3.62 -10.19
N GLU A 638 32.75 -3.38 -8.93
CA GLU A 638 31.83 -3.29 -7.78
C GLU A 638 30.96 -2.01 -7.80
N ILE A 639 31.22 -1.08 -8.76
CA ILE A 639 30.41 0.14 -8.88
C ILE A 639 29.46 0.01 -10.06
N ARG A 640 28.16 0.17 -9.80
CA ARG A 640 27.11 0.26 -10.81
C ARG A 640 26.77 1.72 -11.06
N TYR A 641 26.92 2.17 -12.30
CA TYR A 641 26.44 3.46 -12.78
C TYR A 641 25.13 3.28 -13.52
N SER A 642 24.11 4.03 -13.17
CA SER A 642 22.80 3.98 -13.82
C SER A 642 22.41 5.35 -14.37
N LEU A 643 22.00 5.41 -15.64
CA LEU A 643 21.26 6.52 -16.22
C LEU A 643 19.81 6.08 -16.36
N TRP A 644 18.88 6.84 -15.79
CA TRP A 644 17.48 6.43 -15.76
C TRP A 644 16.56 7.58 -16.12
N GLY A 645 15.40 7.22 -16.66
CA GLY A 645 14.29 8.14 -16.92
C GLY A 645 12.96 7.47 -16.67
N LYS A 646 12.04 8.20 -16.05
CA LYS A 646 10.67 7.79 -15.77
C LYS A 646 9.70 8.73 -16.45
N ASN A 647 8.52 8.19 -16.84
CA ASN A 647 7.51 8.94 -17.57
C ASN A 647 8.14 9.68 -18.78
N LEU A 648 8.88 8.95 -19.62
CA LEU A 648 9.63 9.55 -20.73
C LEU A 648 8.74 10.27 -21.75
N ALA A 649 7.49 9.81 -21.93
CA ALA A 649 6.50 10.48 -22.76
C ALA A 649 5.99 11.79 -22.14
N ASN A 650 6.24 12.04 -20.84
CA ASN A 650 5.74 13.16 -20.05
C ASN A 650 4.20 13.18 -20.00
N ASP A 651 3.61 12.00 -19.88
CA ASP A 651 2.17 11.86 -19.77
C ASP A 651 1.64 12.46 -18.46
N LYS A 652 0.45 13.08 -18.52
CA LYS A 652 -0.13 13.79 -17.38
C LYS A 652 -1.04 12.83 -16.61
N THR A 653 -0.69 12.50 -15.39
CA THR A 653 -1.46 11.61 -14.54
C THR A 653 -2.19 12.38 -13.45
N ILE A 654 -3.42 11.96 -13.12
CA ILE A 654 -4.21 12.48 -12.02
C ILE A 654 -4.19 11.44 -10.90
N ILE A 655 -3.75 11.85 -9.69
CA ILE A 655 -3.60 10.96 -8.54
C ILE A 655 -4.58 11.27 -7.40
N ARG A 656 -5.22 12.45 -7.45
CA ARG A 656 -6.29 12.89 -6.56
C ARG A 656 -7.11 13.94 -7.27
N GLY A 657 -8.40 14.06 -6.96
CA GLY A 657 -9.24 15.10 -7.50
C GLY A 657 -10.44 15.37 -6.63
N PHE A 658 -10.91 16.61 -6.74
CA PHE A 658 -12.14 17.11 -6.12
C PHE A 658 -13.11 17.55 -7.20
N GLY A 659 -14.41 17.50 -6.87
CA GLY A 659 -15.48 17.99 -7.73
C GLY A 659 -16.71 18.33 -6.91
N GLY A 660 -17.69 18.97 -7.55
CA GLY A 660 -18.95 19.31 -6.91
C GLY A 660 -18.94 20.66 -6.16
N PHE A 661 -17.84 21.43 -6.23
CA PHE A 661 -17.74 22.78 -5.68
C PHE A 661 -16.84 23.67 -6.55
N GLY A 662 -16.90 24.98 -6.35
CA GLY A 662 -15.98 25.94 -6.93
C GLY A 662 -15.08 26.54 -5.84
N ASN A 663 -13.79 26.78 -6.15
CA ASN A 663 -12.82 27.39 -5.24
C ASN A 663 -12.19 28.66 -5.79
N ASP A 664 -12.49 29.01 -7.04
CA ASP A 664 -11.91 30.18 -7.71
C ASP A 664 -12.81 31.42 -7.56
N PRO A 665 -12.44 32.41 -6.74
CA PRO A 665 -13.22 33.65 -6.60
C PRO A 665 -13.28 34.47 -7.90
N ARG A 666 -12.28 34.35 -8.79
CA ARG A 666 -12.23 35.01 -10.09
C ARG A 666 -13.36 34.55 -11.02
N LYS A 667 -13.87 33.33 -10.78
CA LYS A 667 -15.00 32.67 -11.45
C LYS A 667 -16.28 32.67 -10.60
N TYR A 668 -16.33 33.49 -9.55
CA TYR A 668 -17.46 33.55 -8.61
C TYR A 668 -17.84 32.20 -8.01
N TYR A 669 -16.82 31.35 -7.76
CA TYR A 669 -17.00 30.00 -7.24
C TYR A 669 -17.86 29.08 -8.10
N GLU A 670 -17.81 29.27 -9.43
CA GLU A 670 -18.45 28.33 -10.36
C GLU A 670 -17.90 26.92 -10.13
N THR A 671 -18.80 25.94 -10.07
CA THR A 671 -18.43 24.55 -9.82
C THR A 671 -17.55 24.02 -10.95
N GLU A 672 -16.35 23.57 -10.58
CA GLU A 672 -15.38 22.98 -11.51
C GLU A 672 -14.52 21.92 -10.78
N PRO A 673 -13.90 20.96 -11.50
CA PRO A 673 -13.01 19.99 -10.88
C PRO A 673 -11.62 20.56 -10.62
N TYR A 674 -10.96 20.04 -9.57
CA TYR A 674 -9.58 20.38 -9.22
C TYR A 674 -8.75 19.12 -9.05
N TYR A 675 -7.51 19.13 -9.57
CA TYR A 675 -6.70 17.94 -9.69
C TYR A 675 -5.31 18.09 -9.06
N GLN A 676 -4.87 17.06 -8.36
CA GLN A 676 -3.48 16.83 -8.01
C GLN A 676 -2.84 15.93 -9.05
N TYR A 677 -1.74 16.39 -9.64
CA TYR A 677 -1.03 15.67 -10.69
C TYR A 677 0.09 14.81 -10.13
N GLY A 678 0.30 13.65 -10.73
CA GLY A 678 1.48 12.83 -10.51
C GLY A 678 2.73 13.43 -11.12
N ALA A 679 3.88 12.80 -10.87
CA ALA A 679 5.17 13.28 -11.32
C ALA A 679 5.26 13.39 -12.84
N PRO A 680 5.79 14.50 -13.38
CA PRO A 680 6.12 14.63 -14.79
C PRO A 680 7.32 13.75 -15.14
N ARG A 681 7.91 13.92 -16.33
CA ARG A 681 9.15 13.26 -16.71
C ARG A 681 10.27 13.57 -15.72
N THR A 682 10.80 12.50 -15.12
CA THR A 682 11.98 12.58 -14.25
C THR A 682 13.13 11.77 -14.86
N PHE A 683 14.36 12.25 -14.68
CA PHE A 683 15.55 11.56 -15.11
C PHE A 683 16.73 11.86 -14.17
N GLY A 684 17.69 10.98 -14.16
CA GLY A 684 18.85 11.17 -13.29
C GLY A 684 19.93 10.11 -13.49
N VAL A 685 20.94 10.25 -12.67
CA VAL A 685 22.09 9.34 -12.59
C VAL A 685 22.22 8.81 -11.18
N THR A 686 22.67 7.57 -11.06
CA THR A 686 22.93 6.93 -9.75
C THR A 686 24.24 6.16 -9.83
N ALA A 687 25.06 6.27 -8.81
CA ALA A 687 26.21 5.41 -8.59
C ALA A 687 25.95 4.57 -7.34
N GLN A 688 26.17 3.26 -7.44
CA GLN A 688 26.04 2.31 -6.33
C GLN A 688 27.31 1.51 -6.22
N PHE A 689 27.86 1.42 -5.01
CA PHE A 689 29.03 0.62 -4.66
C PHE A 689 28.60 -0.47 -3.67
N ASP A 690 28.83 -1.72 -4.04
CA ASP A 690 28.60 -2.90 -3.22
C ASP A 690 29.96 -3.46 -2.79
N PHE A 691 30.19 -3.74 -1.50
CA PHE A 691 31.49 -4.13 -0.94
C PHE A 691 31.40 -5.10 0.22
#